data_556789e549d02a120b2b8360c8625525
#
_entry.id   556789e549d02a120b2b8360c8625525
#
_cell.length_a   1.000
_cell.length_b   1.000
_cell.length_c   1.000
_cell.angle_alpha   90.00
_cell.angle_beta   90.00
_cell.angle_gamma   90.00
#
_symmetry.space_group_name_H-M   'P 1'
#
loop_
_entity.id
_entity.type
_entity.pdbx_description
1 polymer ?
#
loop_
_entity_poly.entity_id
_entity_poly.type
_entity_poly.pdbx_seq_one_letter_code
_entity_poly.pdbx_strand_id
1 'polypeptide(L)'
;MLANVYARSEMIYDALYVLSQMDSLNIQASISTYDSLMYNIRTADVVSDLYKGIRASGVSCSEYTHNIFIDGLCKQKRLGEAMSCFQEMRSRKELTLCTVIFNTLISGFSNAGSVDVAKSFVAMMFKYGCVPDRFSYGSLLHGLCVVGRMEEALELCEDMEREGMKLDVVTYNILINGFRLLGLMSWVWKLIHEMILKGLDPDLVTYTILICGHCESGRVDVGMKIKKEMLERGFQLNVITYSVLLNGLSKQGRICDVDKILEEMKAIGLDMDIVAYSTLIHGYCKLGEIDRALQICNMMCSKIVLLNSFGYGAILSSLCKKGMVVEARCILDTLTNSFQSVDVILYNMVLHGYVKLGNVSAALELYEKMLTGGIIPTIITYNTLILGFCKTGKLNEALNFKKTIELNGLVPTVVTYSTLMDAFCGAGDVASMLQLFDEMVGKAIMPNVIIYSIVMKGLCKQRRLQGAIDILKDMHMKGIGVDVITYNTLIQGFCEAQNRKMAFRIHNEMLQQNLTPTPVTYNFLINVLCHNGHTYWAERLLKALLDKGVKLRKFAYNTIIKAYCVKGKPQEAITLFEMMVTKGFEVSIEDYSAVINRLCKRHFTNEAMIFLNKMLLAGISPDLELVATFCSAYHYKNDITQLFALQCMIFKRGLLSINTHKRSIK
;
A
#
# COMPACT_ATOMS: atom_id res chain seq x y z
N MET A 1 -44.39 -1.62 22.60
CA MET A 1 -43.95 -3.03 22.44
C MET A 1 -43.50 -3.29 21.00
N LEU A 2 -44.32 -3.01 19.99
CA LEU A 2 -44.00 -3.26 18.59
C LEU A 2 -42.73 -2.56 18.10
N ALA A 3 -42.55 -1.26 18.41
CA ALA A 3 -41.37 -0.49 18.07
C ALA A 3 -40.08 -1.06 18.65
N ASN A 4 -40.13 -1.64 19.87
CA ASN A 4 -38.98 -2.28 20.48
C ASN A 4 -38.64 -3.62 19.82
N VAL A 5 -39.61 -4.34 19.31
CA VAL A 5 -39.37 -5.58 18.53
C VAL A 5 -38.65 -5.26 17.23
N TYR A 6 -39.13 -4.25 16.49
CA TYR A 6 -38.47 -3.80 15.27
C TYR A 6 -37.07 -3.30 15.52
N ALA A 7 -36.84 -2.52 16.61
CA ALA A 7 -35.50 -2.05 16.96
C ALA A 7 -34.51 -3.18 17.32
N ARG A 8 -34.98 -4.24 18.00
CA ARG A 8 -34.17 -5.44 18.29
C ARG A 8 -33.84 -6.27 17.07
N SER A 9 -34.69 -6.20 16.03
CA SER A 9 -34.50 -6.88 14.73
C SER A 9 -33.69 -6.02 13.75
N GLU A 10 -33.06 -4.93 14.22
CA GLU A 10 -32.30 -3.97 13.40
C GLU A 10 -33.11 -3.24 12.32
N MET A 11 -34.44 -3.35 12.35
CA MET A 11 -35.38 -2.66 11.46
C MET A 11 -35.64 -1.24 12.00
N ILE A 12 -34.66 -0.37 11.95
CA ILE A 12 -34.67 0.94 12.61
C ILE A 12 -35.75 1.85 12.04
N TYR A 13 -35.92 1.88 10.72
CA TYR A 13 -36.91 2.74 10.05
C TYR A 13 -38.35 2.35 10.39
N ASP A 14 -38.63 1.04 10.52
CA ASP A 14 -39.96 0.57 10.91
C ASP A 14 -40.24 0.87 12.38
N ALA A 15 -39.23 0.78 13.25
CA ALA A 15 -39.36 1.19 14.64
C ALA A 15 -39.71 2.68 14.78
N LEU A 16 -39.03 3.54 13.99
CA LEU A 16 -39.30 4.99 13.96
C LEU A 16 -40.65 5.32 13.33
N TYR A 17 -41.05 4.57 12.29
CA TYR A 17 -42.36 4.73 11.68
C TYR A 17 -43.48 4.41 12.68
N VAL A 18 -43.35 3.36 13.48
CA VAL A 18 -44.31 3.05 14.55
C VAL A 18 -44.39 4.19 15.57
N LEU A 19 -43.28 4.82 15.94
CA LEU A 19 -43.29 6.00 16.83
C LEU A 19 -44.02 7.20 16.19
N SER A 20 -43.73 7.48 14.92
CA SER A 20 -44.41 8.58 14.21
C SER A 20 -45.92 8.37 14.10
N GLN A 21 -46.38 7.13 13.94
CA GLN A 21 -47.81 6.77 13.95
C GLN A 21 -48.41 6.94 15.35
N MET A 22 -47.69 6.62 16.43
CA MET A 22 -48.16 6.87 17.79
C MET A 22 -48.34 8.36 18.04
N ASP A 23 -47.38 9.19 17.61
CA ASP A 23 -47.49 10.65 17.73
C ASP A 23 -48.65 11.23 16.94
N SER A 24 -48.94 10.70 15.72
CA SER A 24 -50.09 11.09 14.88
C SER A 24 -51.44 10.74 15.50
N LEU A 25 -51.45 9.70 16.35
CA LEU A 25 -52.64 9.27 17.11
C LEU A 25 -52.76 9.91 18.51
N ASN A 26 -51.90 10.88 18.83
CA ASN A 26 -51.80 11.51 20.14
C ASN A 26 -51.53 10.52 21.29
N ILE A 27 -50.88 9.40 21.00
CA ILE A 27 -50.44 8.40 21.99
C ILE A 27 -49.00 8.72 22.40
N GLN A 28 -48.81 9.27 23.58
CA GLN A 28 -47.44 9.53 24.09
C GLN A 28 -46.76 8.21 24.48
N ALA A 29 -45.58 7.97 23.90
CA ALA A 29 -44.73 6.86 24.32
C ALA A 29 -44.13 7.13 25.72
N SER A 30 -44.01 6.08 26.54
CA SER A 30 -43.36 6.22 27.86
C SER A 30 -41.86 6.40 27.73
N ILE A 31 -41.21 7.04 28.70
CA ILE A 31 -39.76 7.22 28.71
C ILE A 31 -39.02 5.85 28.59
N SER A 32 -39.56 4.79 29.21
CA SER A 32 -39.00 3.45 29.14
C SER A 32 -39.06 2.85 27.73
N THR A 33 -40.05 3.27 26.91
CA THR A 33 -40.13 2.88 25.49
C THR A 33 -39.05 3.58 24.68
N TYR A 34 -38.85 4.88 24.91
CA TYR A 34 -37.78 5.65 24.29
C TYR A 34 -36.38 5.14 24.69
N ASP A 35 -36.15 4.88 25.98
CA ASP A 35 -34.89 4.34 26.49
C ASP A 35 -34.54 2.99 25.84
N SER A 36 -35.54 2.11 25.75
CA SER A 36 -35.37 0.78 25.12
C SER A 36 -35.05 0.89 23.63
N LEU A 37 -35.71 1.81 22.92
CA LEU A 37 -35.41 2.13 21.53
C LEU A 37 -34.03 2.71 21.34
N MET A 38 -33.70 3.77 22.07
CA MET A 38 -32.40 4.41 22.03
C MET A 38 -31.27 3.44 22.32
N TYR A 39 -31.46 2.53 23.28
CA TYR A 39 -30.46 1.48 23.58
C TYR A 39 -30.19 0.57 22.38
N ASN A 40 -31.24 0.13 21.69
CA ASN A 40 -31.11 -0.77 20.53
C ASN A 40 -30.53 -0.06 19.29
N ILE A 41 -30.81 1.25 19.09
CA ILE A 41 -30.35 2.03 17.93
C ILE A 41 -29.16 2.94 18.24
N ARG A 42 -28.50 2.80 19.40
CA ARG A 42 -27.45 3.72 19.89
C ARG A 42 -26.22 3.83 18.96
N THR A 43 -26.02 2.89 18.06
CA THR A 43 -24.96 2.92 17.04
C THR A 43 -25.36 3.61 15.75
N ALA A 44 -26.64 3.93 15.55
CA ALA A 44 -27.14 4.59 14.34
C ALA A 44 -27.10 6.12 14.48
N ASP A 45 -26.90 6.84 13.37
CA ASP A 45 -26.87 8.30 13.34
C ASP A 45 -28.18 8.94 13.80
N VAL A 46 -29.27 8.21 13.70
CA VAL A 46 -30.64 8.62 14.04
C VAL A 46 -30.86 8.83 15.54
N VAL A 47 -29.97 8.31 16.40
CA VAL A 47 -30.13 8.45 17.87
C VAL A 47 -30.15 9.92 18.33
N SER A 48 -29.39 10.80 17.65
CA SER A 48 -29.38 12.23 17.95
C SER A 48 -30.71 12.90 17.64
N ASP A 49 -31.35 12.52 16.56
CA ASP A 49 -32.64 13.09 16.16
C ASP A 49 -33.76 12.59 17.07
N LEU A 50 -33.72 11.31 17.45
CA LEU A 50 -34.66 10.75 18.42
C LEU A 50 -34.53 11.44 19.79
N TYR A 51 -33.29 11.65 20.27
CA TYR A 51 -33.04 12.35 21.53
C TYR A 51 -33.54 13.81 21.50
N LYS A 52 -33.34 14.54 20.40
CA LYS A 52 -33.90 15.87 20.18
C LYS A 52 -35.42 15.87 20.18
N GLY A 53 -36.04 14.87 19.52
CA GLY A 53 -37.49 14.68 19.49
C GLY A 53 -38.09 14.43 20.87
N ILE A 54 -37.48 13.58 21.70
CA ILE A 54 -37.90 13.36 23.09
C ILE A 54 -37.89 14.65 23.89
N ARG A 55 -36.86 15.47 23.73
CA ARG A 55 -36.78 16.77 24.40
C ARG A 55 -37.80 17.75 23.90
N ALA A 56 -38.09 17.76 22.61
CA ALA A 56 -39.11 18.67 22.04
C ALA A 56 -40.53 18.28 22.46
N SER A 57 -40.80 16.99 22.73
CA SER A 57 -42.10 16.51 23.22
C SER A 57 -42.36 16.81 24.71
N GLY A 58 -41.40 17.47 25.41
CA GLY A 58 -41.55 17.87 26.83
C GLY A 58 -41.40 16.70 27.82
N VAL A 59 -40.98 15.53 27.37
CA VAL A 59 -40.71 14.38 28.24
C VAL A 59 -39.42 14.62 29.01
N SER A 60 -39.45 14.53 30.34
CA SER A 60 -38.25 14.64 31.16
C SER A 60 -37.32 13.45 30.96
N CYS A 61 -36.14 13.69 30.40
CA CYS A 61 -35.12 12.64 30.22
C CYS A 61 -34.55 12.23 31.58
N SER A 62 -34.47 10.93 31.80
CA SER A 62 -33.84 10.35 32.98
C SER A 62 -32.29 10.34 32.85
N GLU A 63 -31.61 10.11 33.97
CA GLU A 63 -30.15 9.86 33.95
C GLU A 63 -29.77 8.71 32.99
N TYR A 64 -30.59 7.67 32.96
CA TYR A 64 -30.42 6.52 32.07
C TYR A 64 -30.55 6.90 30.59
N THR A 65 -31.54 7.75 30.24
CA THR A 65 -31.71 8.29 28.87
C THR A 65 -30.46 9.04 28.41
N HIS A 66 -29.93 9.93 29.27
CA HIS A 66 -28.72 10.68 28.96
C HIS A 66 -27.51 9.78 28.82
N ASN A 67 -27.37 8.75 29.66
CA ASN A 67 -26.25 7.80 29.58
C ASN A 67 -26.27 6.99 28.29
N ILE A 68 -27.46 6.52 27.84
CA ILE A 68 -27.60 5.81 26.56
C ILE A 68 -27.18 6.74 25.40
N PHE A 69 -27.60 8.01 25.46
CA PHE A 69 -27.25 8.99 24.43
C PHE A 69 -25.74 9.26 24.39
N ILE A 70 -25.11 9.47 25.55
CA ILE A 70 -23.65 9.64 25.67
C ILE A 70 -22.92 8.39 25.16
N ASP A 71 -23.35 7.15 25.52
CA ASP A 71 -22.77 5.91 25.01
C ASP A 71 -22.87 5.84 23.47
N GLY A 72 -24.02 6.19 22.91
CA GLY A 72 -24.21 6.27 21.47
C GLY A 72 -23.27 7.25 20.79
N LEU A 73 -23.13 8.46 21.31
CA LEU A 73 -22.21 9.48 20.78
C LEU A 73 -20.74 9.03 20.88
N CYS A 74 -20.35 8.40 21.99
CA CYS A 74 -19.01 7.86 22.17
C CYS A 74 -18.70 6.75 21.14
N LYS A 75 -19.64 5.83 20.88
CA LYS A 75 -19.51 4.78 19.86
C LYS A 75 -19.39 5.33 18.45
N GLN A 76 -20.10 6.43 18.15
CA GLN A 76 -20.02 7.16 16.89
C GLN A 76 -18.79 8.07 16.80
N LYS A 77 -17.93 8.13 17.81
CA LYS A 77 -16.78 9.03 17.93
C LYS A 77 -17.12 10.53 17.91
N ARG A 78 -18.35 10.90 18.23
CA ARG A 78 -18.84 12.30 18.33
C ARG A 78 -18.58 12.86 19.73
N LEU A 79 -17.33 12.85 20.17
CA LEU A 79 -16.92 13.16 21.54
C LEU A 79 -17.22 14.59 21.98
N GLY A 80 -17.20 15.56 21.06
CA GLY A 80 -17.55 16.95 21.34
C GLY A 80 -19.01 17.11 21.80
N GLU A 81 -19.92 16.37 21.16
CA GLU A 81 -21.35 16.38 21.52
C GLU A 81 -21.60 15.60 22.82
N ALA A 82 -20.89 14.51 23.04
CA ALA A 82 -20.93 13.78 24.31
C ALA A 82 -20.50 14.68 25.49
N MET A 83 -19.42 15.46 25.28
CA MET A 83 -18.96 16.45 26.26
C MET A 83 -20.01 17.55 26.51
N SER A 84 -20.62 18.08 25.46
CA SER A 84 -21.66 19.13 25.57
C SER A 84 -22.89 18.60 26.34
N CYS A 85 -23.32 17.36 26.07
CA CYS A 85 -24.41 16.70 26.79
C CYS A 85 -24.07 16.55 28.29
N PHE A 86 -22.85 16.08 28.59
CA PHE A 86 -22.39 15.98 29.98
C PHE A 86 -22.34 17.32 30.68
N GLN A 87 -21.87 18.41 30.02
CA GLN A 87 -21.86 19.74 30.59
C GLN A 87 -23.28 20.27 30.87
N GLU A 88 -24.24 19.96 30.00
CA GLU A 88 -25.63 20.28 30.18
C GLU A 88 -26.21 19.55 31.41
N MET A 89 -25.97 18.24 31.53
CA MET A 89 -26.38 17.48 32.73
C MET A 89 -25.80 18.07 34.01
N ARG A 90 -24.53 18.45 33.97
CA ARG A 90 -23.84 19.08 35.11
C ARG A 90 -24.46 20.43 35.54
N SER A 91 -25.00 21.17 34.59
CA SER A 91 -25.65 22.48 34.88
C SER A 91 -27.03 22.31 35.52
N ARG A 92 -27.69 21.19 35.34
CA ARG A 92 -29.02 20.89 35.91
C ARG A 92 -28.84 20.29 37.31
N LYS A 93 -29.20 21.02 38.33
CA LYS A 93 -29.05 20.61 39.75
C LYS A 93 -29.91 19.39 40.15
N GLU A 94 -30.88 19.01 39.30
CA GLU A 94 -31.84 17.93 39.56
C GLU A 94 -31.33 16.53 39.20
N LEU A 95 -30.21 16.43 38.39
CA LEU A 95 -29.63 15.18 37.99
C LEU A 95 -28.43 14.84 38.82
N THR A 96 -28.41 13.64 39.41
CA THR A 96 -27.27 13.14 40.17
C THR A 96 -26.26 12.47 39.18
N LEU A 97 -25.02 12.95 39.20
CA LEU A 97 -23.98 12.33 38.41
C LEU A 97 -23.53 11.00 39.07
N CYS A 98 -23.79 9.89 38.43
CA CYS A 98 -23.47 8.54 38.95
C CYS A 98 -22.21 7.96 38.31
N THR A 99 -21.63 6.96 38.94
CA THR A 99 -20.43 6.23 38.44
C THR A 99 -20.61 5.73 37.02
N VAL A 100 -21.82 5.32 36.60
CA VAL A 100 -22.09 4.78 35.26
C VAL A 100 -21.84 5.79 34.16
N ILE A 101 -22.26 7.05 34.35
CA ILE A 101 -22.06 8.12 33.37
C ILE A 101 -20.55 8.42 33.19
N PHE A 102 -19.82 8.51 34.31
CA PHE A 102 -18.38 8.69 34.27
C PHE A 102 -17.68 7.53 33.56
N ASN A 103 -18.06 6.29 33.87
CA ASN A 103 -17.52 5.10 33.23
C ASN A 103 -17.76 5.07 31.73
N THR A 104 -18.96 5.50 31.27
CA THR A 104 -19.28 5.62 29.86
C THR A 104 -18.38 6.65 29.16
N LEU A 105 -18.17 7.81 29.79
CA LEU A 105 -17.29 8.87 29.27
C LEU A 105 -15.82 8.40 29.27
N ILE A 106 -15.32 7.85 30.39
CA ILE A 106 -13.95 7.33 30.48
C ILE A 106 -13.70 6.30 29.39
N SER A 107 -14.61 5.33 29.22
CA SER A 107 -14.50 4.31 28.17
C SER A 107 -14.53 4.93 26.77
N GLY A 108 -15.46 5.85 26.50
CA GLY A 108 -15.59 6.51 25.20
C GLY A 108 -14.35 7.32 24.81
N PHE A 109 -13.84 8.14 25.72
CA PHE A 109 -12.65 8.97 25.48
C PHE A 109 -11.37 8.14 25.43
N SER A 110 -11.26 7.08 26.24
CA SER A 110 -10.14 6.14 26.21
C SER A 110 -10.06 5.39 24.88
N ASN A 111 -11.20 4.87 24.39
CA ASN A 111 -11.27 4.16 23.10
C ASN A 111 -10.98 5.07 21.90
N ALA A 112 -11.20 6.38 22.03
CA ALA A 112 -10.87 7.37 21.02
C ALA A 112 -9.44 7.91 21.12
N GLY A 113 -8.64 7.43 22.08
CA GLY A 113 -7.27 7.86 22.30
C GLY A 113 -7.11 9.18 23.06
N SER A 114 -8.21 9.79 23.52
CA SER A 114 -8.19 11.04 24.30
C SER A 114 -8.00 10.77 25.80
N VAL A 115 -6.89 10.10 26.14
CA VAL A 115 -6.64 9.54 27.47
C VAL A 115 -6.53 10.62 28.57
N ASP A 116 -5.98 11.80 28.25
CA ASP A 116 -5.84 12.88 29.23
C ASP A 116 -7.21 13.43 29.66
N VAL A 117 -8.19 13.47 28.75
CA VAL A 117 -9.57 13.82 29.07
C VAL A 117 -10.20 12.71 29.94
N ALA A 118 -9.96 11.44 29.61
CA ALA A 118 -10.44 10.32 30.42
C ALA A 118 -9.88 10.37 31.87
N LYS A 119 -8.58 10.68 32.04
CA LYS A 119 -7.96 10.93 33.36
C LYS A 119 -8.66 12.06 34.14
N SER A 120 -9.01 13.13 33.44
CA SER A 120 -9.72 14.24 34.07
C SER A 120 -11.10 13.82 34.61
N PHE A 121 -11.78 12.89 33.95
CA PHE A 121 -13.04 12.33 34.45
C PHE A 121 -12.85 11.45 35.69
N VAL A 122 -11.78 10.67 35.79
CA VAL A 122 -11.46 9.93 37.02
C VAL A 122 -11.23 10.88 38.18
N ALA A 123 -10.46 11.95 37.99
CA ALA A 123 -10.28 12.99 39.00
C ALA A 123 -11.60 13.69 39.38
N MET A 124 -12.48 13.86 38.38
CA MET A 124 -13.79 14.47 38.60
C MET A 124 -14.74 13.59 39.40
N MET A 125 -14.66 12.25 39.25
CA MET A 125 -15.45 11.30 40.06
C MET A 125 -15.29 11.56 41.56
N PHE A 126 -14.06 11.68 42.02
CA PHE A 126 -13.79 11.99 43.46
C PHE A 126 -14.43 13.28 43.89
N LYS A 127 -14.43 14.33 43.04
CA LYS A 127 -15.05 15.62 43.33
C LYS A 127 -16.58 15.52 43.51
N TYR A 128 -17.22 14.59 42.82
CA TYR A 128 -18.67 14.35 42.90
C TYR A 128 -19.06 13.22 43.87
N GLY A 129 -18.11 12.73 44.68
CA GLY A 129 -18.35 11.66 45.65
C GLY A 129 -18.54 10.25 45.03
N CYS A 130 -18.19 10.12 43.73
CA CYS A 130 -18.19 8.81 43.08
C CYS A 130 -16.82 8.17 43.25
N VAL A 131 -16.77 6.93 43.70
CA VAL A 131 -15.52 6.20 43.82
C VAL A 131 -15.27 5.47 42.50
N PRO A 132 -14.09 5.66 41.85
CA PRO A 132 -13.72 4.88 40.67
C PRO A 132 -13.70 3.38 40.99
N ASP A 133 -14.25 2.59 40.10
CA ASP A 133 -14.31 1.14 40.23
C ASP A 133 -13.32 0.45 39.24
N ARG A 134 -13.27 -0.87 39.27
CA ARG A 134 -12.40 -1.63 38.34
C ARG A 134 -12.70 -1.35 36.89
N PHE A 135 -13.94 -1.02 36.54
CA PHE A 135 -14.31 -0.69 35.17
C PHE A 135 -13.75 0.69 34.76
N SER A 136 -13.79 1.68 35.68
CA SER A 136 -13.19 3.01 35.47
C SER A 136 -11.70 2.90 35.15
N TYR A 137 -10.95 2.20 36.02
CA TYR A 137 -9.51 2.01 35.86
C TYR A 137 -9.17 1.12 34.67
N GLY A 138 -9.91 0.02 34.46
CA GLY A 138 -9.72 -0.87 33.30
C GLY A 138 -9.93 -0.18 31.96
N SER A 139 -10.94 0.70 31.86
CA SER A 139 -11.20 1.51 30.67
C SER A 139 -10.08 2.52 30.40
N LEU A 140 -9.58 3.18 31.46
CA LEU A 140 -8.46 4.11 31.34
C LEU A 140 -7.16 3.37 30.96
N LEU A 141 -6.89 2.22 31.60
CA LEU A 141 -5.75 1.35 31.31
C LEU A 141 -5.76 0.89 29.86
N HIS A 142 -6.92 0.46 29.35
CA HIS A 142 -7.09 0.11 27.96
C HIS A 142 -6.73 1.28 27.02
N GLY A 143 -7.20 2.50 27.33
CA GLY A 143 -6.87 3.69 26.55
C GLY A 143 -5.38 4.00 26.53
N LEU A 144 -4.69 3.92 27.68
CA LEU A 144 -3.24 4.09 27.80
C LEU A 144 -2.49 3.07 26.92
N CYS A 145 -2.91 1.81 26.98
CA CYS A 145 -2.32 0.72 26.18
C CYS A 145 -2.51 0.95 24.67
N VAL A 146 -3.68 1.39 24.23
CA VAL A 146 -3.97 1.66 22.81
C VAL A 146 -3.13 2.83 22.26
N VAL A 147 -2.91 3.86 23.10
CA VAL A 147 -2.06 5.01 22.73
C VAL A 147 -0.57 4.69 22.86
N GLY A 148 -0.20 3.59 23.50
CA GLY A 148 1.19 3.16 23.69
C GLY A 148 1.90 3.78 24.90
N ARG A 149 1.17 4.45 25.80
CA ARG A 149 1.70 5.06 27.05
C ARG A 149 1.84 4.01 28.15
N MET A 150 2.72 3.02 27.94
CA MET A 150 2.83 1.85 28.80
C MET A 150 3.42 2.14 30.20
N GLU A 151 4.30 3.13 30.31
CA GLU A 151 4.83 3.56 31.60
C GLU A 151 3.72 4.03 32.52
N GLU A 152 2.87 4.92 32.03
CA GLU A 152 1.71 5.41 32.77
C GLU A 152 0.65 4.33 33.04
N ALA A 153 0.55 3.33 32.15
CA ALA A 153 -0.32 2.18 32.37
C ALA A 153 0.17 1.32 33.56
N LEU A 154 1.47 1.15 33.71
CA LEU A 154 2.07 0.44 34.85
C LEU A 154 1.93 1.24 36.15
N GLU A 155 2.19 2.56 36.12
CA GLU A 155 1.97 3.46 37.25
C GLU A 155 0.53 3.39 37.74
N LEU A 156 -0.45 3.38 36.82
CA LEU A 156 -1.86 3.26 37.14
C LEU A 156 -2.19 1.93 37.84
N CYS A 157 -1.55 0.84 37.45
CA CYS A 157 -1.71 -0.44 38.14
C CYS A 157 -1.13 -0.42 39.57
N GLU A 158 0.01 0.25 39.79
CA GLU A 158 0.57 0.45 41.10
C GLU A 158 -0.37 1.30 42.00
N ASP A 159 -0.98 2.35 41.42
CA ASP A 159 -1.96 3.17 42.13
C ASP A 159 -3.20 2.36 42.53
N MET A 160 -3.71 1.50 41.64
CA MET A 160 -4.81 0.59 41.94
C MET A 160 -4.46 -0.34 43.14
N GLU A 161 -3.24 -0.90 43.18
CA GLU A 161 -2.78 -1.77 44.27
C GLU A 161 -2.62 -0.98 45.58
N ARG A 162 -2.14 0.27 45.54
CA ARG A 162 -2.05 1.17 46.71
C ARG A 162 -3.42 1.50 47.28
N GLU A 163 -4.45 1.63 46.42
CA GLU A 163 -5.85 1.83 46.85
C GLU A 163 -6.52 0.53 47.32
N GLY A 164 -5.78 -0.58 47.37
CA GLY A 164 -6.27 -1.87 47.85
C GLY A 164 -7.04 -2.70 46.83
N MET A 165 -7.03 -2.28 45.54
CA MET A 165 -7.64 -3.04 44.46
C MET A 165 -6.64 -4.06 43.93
N LYS A 166 -6.93 -5.34 44.12
CA LYS A 166 -6.11 -6.43 43.54
C LYS A 166 -6.29 -6.45 42.01
N LEU A 167 -5.18 -6.54 41.30
CA LEU A 167 -5.21 -6.77 39.87
C LEU A 167 -5.77 -8.15 39.53
N ASP A 168 -6.66 -8.21 38.56
CA ASP A 168 -7.31 -9.46 38.13
C ASP A 168 -6.81 -9.89 36.74
N VAL A 169 -7.28 -11.05 36.26
CA VAL A 169 -6.95 -11.61 34.95
C VAL A 169 -7.26 -10.60 33.81
N VAL A 170 -8.35 -9.83 33.95
CA VAL A 170 -8.76 -8.85 32.94
C VAL A 170 -7.74 -7.72 32.86
N THR A 171 -7.30 -7.20 34.00
CA THR A 171 -6.29 -6.13 34.06
C THR A 171 -4.96 -6.59 33.45
N TYR A 172 -4.50 -7.81 33.78
CA TYR A 172 -3.32 -8.40 33.14
C TYR A 172 -3.51 -8.58 31.63
N ASN A 173 -4.65 -9.07 31.16
CA ASN A 173 -4.94 -9.22 29.74
C ASN A 173 -4.90 -7.88 28.97
N ILE A 174 -5.36 -6.78 29.58
CA ILE A 174 -5.26 -5.43 28.99
C ILE A 174 -3.78 -5.02 28.84
N LEU A 175 -2.96 -5.17 29.89
CA LEU A 175 -1.52 -4.87 29.84
C LEU A 175 -0.78 -5.74 28.84
N ILE A 176 -1.01 -7.06 28.87
CA ILE A 176 -0.40 -8.04 27.97
C ILE A 176 -0.72 -7.66 26.50
N ASN A 177 -1.98 -7.29 26.23
CA ASN A 177 -2.38 -6.84 24.90
C ASN A 177 -1.72 -5.52 24.51
N GLY A 178 -1.55 -4.57 25.43
CA GLY A 178 -0.84 -3.31 25.21
C GLY A 178 0.62 -3.53 24.80
N PHE A 179 1.36 -4.34 25.54
CA PHE A 179 2.75 -4.70 25.19
C PHE A 179 2.84 -5.48 23.88
N ARG A 180 1.87 -6.36 23.60
CA ARG A 180 1.77 -7.06 22.32
C ARG A 180 1.62 -6.08 21.15
N LEU A 181 0.74 -5.08 21.27
CA LEU A 181 0.53 -4.06 20.23
C LEU A 181 1.82 -3.28 19.89
N LEU A 182 2.69 -3.08 20.87
CA LEU A 182 4.02 -2.48 20.68
C LEU A 182 5.08 -3.48 20.19
N GLY A 183 4.74 -4.76 20.02
CA GLY A 183 5.67 -5.81 19.61
C GLY A 183 6.65 -6.25 20.70
N LEU A 184 6.46 -5.81 21.94
CA LEU A 184 7.37 -6.06 23.08
C LEU A 184 7.08 -7.42 23.76
N MET A 185 7.24 -8.52 23.01
CA MET A 185 6.92 -9.88 23.50
C MET A 185 7.69 -10.32 24.75
N SER A 186 8.85 -9.74 25.02
CA SER A 186 9.60 -10.01 26.27
C SER A 186 8.86 -9.53 27.52
N TRP A 187 8.18 -8.38 27.44
CA TRP A 187 7.33 -7.85 28.50
C TRP A 187 6.05 -8.66 28.66
N VAL A 188 5.46 -9.12 27.57
CA VAL A 188 4.30 -10.03 27.59
C VAL A 188 4.59 -11.26 28.42
N TRP A 189 5.74 -11.92 28.22
CA TRP A 189 6.12 -13.08 29.00
C TRP A 189 6.40 -12.77 30.48
N LYS A 190 7.00 -11.61 30.79
CA LYS A 190 7.19 -11.15 32.16
C LYS A 190 5.88 -10.99 32.91
N LEU A 191 4.89 -10.33 32.28
CA LEU A 191 3.57 -10.12 32.89
C LEU A 191 2.81 -11.42 33.09
N ILE A 192 2.91 -12.38 32.18
CA ILE A 192 2.29 -13.70 32.35
C ILE A 192 2.95 -14.44 33.51
N HIS A 193 4.27 -14.38 33.67
CA HIS A 193 4.97 -14.98 34.78
C HIS A 193 4.55 -14.33 36.11
N GLU A 194 4.45 -13.02 36.16
CA GLU A 194 3.97 -12.28 37.33
C GLU A 194 2.53 -12.65 37.69
N MET A 195 1.64 -12.74 36.70
CA MET A 195 0.25 -13.17 36.85
C MET A 195 0.17 -14.54 37.53
N ILE A 196 0.97 -15.51 37.07
CA ILE A 196 1.04 -16.86 37.62
C ILE A 196 1.59 -16.82 39.05
N LEU A 197 2.63 -16.03 39.32
CA LEU A 197 3.20 -15.88 40.68
C LEU A 197 2.18 -15.31 41.70
N LYS A 198 1.27 -14.43 41.21
CA LYS A 198 0.16 -13.90 42.03
C LYS A 198 -1.02 -14.88 42.16
N GLY A 199 -0.89 -16.10 41.63
CA GLY A 199 -1.93 -17.14 41.73
C GLY A 199 -3.08 -16.96 40.75
N LEU A 200 -2.88 -16.21 39.68
CA LEU A 200 -3.85 -15.99 38.62
C LEU A 200 -3.49 -16.84 37.39
N ASP A 201 -4.36 -17.78 37.06
CA ASP A 201 -4.13 -18.66 35.91
C ASP A 201 -4.48 -17.94 34.58
N PRO A 202 -3.62 -18.06 33.56
CA PRO A 202 -3.93 -17.56 32.22
C PRO A 202 -5.21 -18.20 31.67
N ASP A 203 -6.11 -17.37 31.16
CA ASP A 203 -7.37 -17.76 30.55
C ASP A 203 -7.30 -17.88 29.01
N LEU A 204 -8.41 -18.23 28.37
CA LEU A 204 -8.53 -18.33 26.91
C LEU A 204 -8.12 -17.03 26.21
N VAL A 205 -8.42 -15.87 26.83
CA VAL A 205 -8.07 -14.54 26.26
C VAL A 205 -6.56 -14.33 26.32
N THR A 206 -5.91 -14.64 27.45
CA THR A 206 -4.45 -14.55 27.61
C THR A 206 -3.73 -15.34 26.54
N TYR A 207 -4.11 -16.62 26.35
CA TYR A 207 -3.51 -17.47 25.32
C TYR A 207 -3.80 -16.97 23.90
N THR A 208 -5.00 -16.45 23.61
CA THR A 208 -5.34 -15.88 22.32
C THR A 208 -4.47 -14.66 22.00
N ILE A 209 -4.21 -13.79 22.99
CA ILE A 209 -3.31 -12.64 22.85
C ILE A 209 -1.87 -13.11 22.55
N LEU A 210 -1.39 -14.16 23.23
CA LEU A 210 -0.07 -14.75 22.97
C LEU A 210 0.05 -15.28 21.54
N ILE A 211 -0.93 -16.07 21.10
CA ILE A 211 -0.97 -16.59 19.72
C ILE A 211 -0.95 -15.43 18.73
N CYS A 212 -1.75 -14.39 18.98
CA CYS A 212 -1.80 -13.20 18.13
C CYS A 212 -0.42 -12.52 18.00
N GLY A 213 0.25 -12.27 19.13
CA GLY A 213 1.57 -11.63 19.13
C GLY A 213 2.65 -12.44 18.40
N HIS A 214 2.62 -13.77 18.56
CA HIS A 214 3.54 -14.66 17.83
C HIS A 214 3.22 -14.72 16.33
N CYS A 215 1.95 -14.77 15.95
CA CYS A 215 1.53 -14.72 14.55
C CYS A 215 1.91 -13.38 13.88
N GLU A 216 1.71 -12.26 14.56
CA GLU A 216 2.09 -10.93 14.07
C GLU A 216 3.61 -10.75 13.90
N SER A 217 4.39 -11.34 14.82
CA SER A 217 5.86 -11.35 14.72
C SER A 217 6.43 -12.39 13.75
N GLY A 218 5.56 -13.08 12.99
CA GLY A 218 5.95 -14.09 12.00
C GLY A 218 6.38 -15.44 12.61
N ARG A 219 6.20 -15.68 13.91
CA ARG A 219 6.56 -16.92 14.60
C ARG A 219 5.35 -17.84 14.79
N VAL A 220 4.69 -18.18 13.69
CA VAL A 220 3.43 -18.96 13.72
C VAL A 220 3.62 -20.36 14.32
N ASP A 221 4.82 -20.96 14.20
CA ASP A 221 5.11 -22.27 14.81
C ASP A 221 4.98 -22.23 16.34
N VAL A 222 5.34 -21.11 16.98
CA VAL A 222 5.14 -20.91 18.42
C VAL A 222 3.64 -20.80 18.72
N GLY A 223 2.88 -20.07 17.91
CA GLY A 223 1.43 -20.00 18.02
C GLY A 223 0.76 -21.35 17.93
N MET A 224 1.21 -22.22 17.02
CA MET A 224 0.71 -23.60 16.89
C MET A 224 1.06 -24.47 18.10
N LYS A 225 2.24 -24.28 18.73
CA LYS A 225 2.59 -24.97 19.99
C LYS A 225 1.71 -24.52 21.13
N ILE A 226 1.47 -23.22 21.27
CA ILE A 226 0.56 -22.66 22.28
C ILE A 226 -0.86 -23.21 22.10
N LYS A 227 -1.36 -23.27 20.85
CA LYS A 227 -2.64 -23.93 20.54
C LYS A 227 -2.70 -25.35 21.08
N LYS A 228 -1.64 -26.15 20.87
CA LYS A 228 -1.58 -27.52 21.34
C LYS A 228 -1.61 -27.58 22.87
N GLU A 229 -0.86 -26.72 23.56
CA GLU A 229 -0.88 -26.60 25.03
C GLU A 229 -2.26 -26.23 25.56
N MET A 230 -2.98 -25.29 24.89
CA MET A 230 -4.36 -24.96 25.27
C MET A 230 -5.28 -26.18 25.23
N LEU A 231 -5.20 -26.98 24.16
CA LEU A 231 -6.01 -28.19 24.02
C LEU A 231 -5.66 -29.25 25.08
N GLU A 232 -4.37 -29.44 25.39
CA GLU A 232 -3.89 -30.36 26.46
C GLU A 232 -4.37 -29.92 27.85
N ARG A 233 -4.54 -28.60 28.07
CA ARG A 233 -5.13 -28.04 29.30
C ARG A 233 -6.66 -28.07 29.35
N GLY A 234 -7.32 -28.57 28.30
CA GLY A 234 -8.77 -28.69 28.21
C GLY A 234 -9.52 -27.42 27.77
N PHE A 235 -8.84 -26.39 27.29
CA PHE A 235 -9.51 -25.22 26.72
C PHE A 235 -10.18 -25.54 25.38
N GLN A 236 -11.44 -25.15 25.23
CA GLN A 236 -12.11 -25.15 23.93
C GLN A 236 -11.76 -23.88 23.18
N LEU A 237 -11.17 -24.01 21.99
CA LEU A 237 -10.81 -22.89 21.16
C LEU A 237 -12.08 -22.27 20.55
N ASN A 238 -12.13 -20.93 20.55
CA ASN A 238 -13.21 -20.18 19.94
C ASN A 238 -12.85 -19.72 18.51
N VAL A 239 -13.82 -19.18 17.77
CA VAL A 239 -13.66 -18.67 16.40
C VAL A 239 -12.54 -17.63 16.33
N ILE A 240 -12.39 -16.77 17.35
CA ILE A 240 -11.38 -15.71 17.40
C ILE A 240 -9.96 -16.31 17.37
N THR A 241 -9.70 -17.32 18.21
CA THR A 241 -8.37 -17.97 18.28
C THR A 241 -8.02 -18.65 16.95
N TYR A 242 -8.98 -19.33 16.34
CA TYR A 242 -8.80 -19.93 15.01
C TYR A 242 -8.55 -18.88 13.94
N SER A 243 -9.30 -17.76 13.93
CA SER A 243 -9.13 -16.66 12.98
C SER A 243 -7.74 -16.03 13.05
N VAL A 244 -7.19 -15.87 14.26
CA VAL A 244 -5.82 -15.37 14.47
C VAL A 244 -4.78 -16.33 13.88
N LEU A 245 -4.93 -17.64 14.11
CA LEU A 245 -4.03 -18.65 13.54
C LEU A 245 -4.12 -18.70 12.01
N LEU A 246 -5.33 -18.69 11.46
CA LEU A 246 -5.57 -18.66 10.01
C LEU A 246 -4.94 -17.42 9.35
N ASN A 247 -5.05 -16.25 9.99
CA ASN A 247 -4.40 -15.02 9.53
C ASN A 247 -2.86 -15.15 9.54
N GLY A 248 -2.30 -15.67 10.62
CA GLY A 248 -0.86 -15.88 10.74
C GLY A 248 -0.32 -16.85 9.68
N LEU A 249 -0.96 -18.00 9.50
CA LEU A 249 -0.61 -19.02 8.51
C LEU A 249 -0.75 -18.50 7.08
N SER A 250 -1.85 -17.80 6.78
CA SER A 250 -2.08 -17.19 5.46
C SER A 250 -1.01 -16.15 5.11
N LYS A 251 -0.60 -15.31 6.07
CA LYS A 251 0.49 -14.34 5.86
C LYS A 251 1.83 -15.01 5.54
N GLN A 252 2.08 -16.22 6.05
CA GLN A 252 3.29 -17.00 5.78
C GLN A 252 3.18 -17.92 4.55
N GLY A 253 2.04 -17.99 3.90
CA GLY A 253 1.82 -18.86 2.76
C GLY A 253 1.70 -20.35 3.09
N ARG A 254 1.44 -20.71 4.33
CA ARG A 254 1.34 -22.12 4.80
C ARG A 254 -0.05 -22.71 4.53
N ILE A 255 -0.39 -22.85 3.26
CA ILE A 255 -1.72 -23.24 2.79
C ILE A 255 -2.16 -24.60 3.35
N CYS A 256 -1.27 -25.59 3.36
CA CYS A 256 -1.61 -26.92 3.89
C CYS A 256 -2.03 -26.92 5.37
N ASP A 257 -1.44 -26.01 6.17
CA ASP A 257 -1.80 -25.92 7.58
C ASP A 257 -3.09 -25.11 7.78
N VAL A 258 -3.38 -24.17 6.88
CA VAL A 258 -4.68 -23.48 6.81
C VAL A 258 -5.79 -24.50 6.56
N ASP A 259 -5.61 -25.38 5.56
CA ASP A 259 -6.59 -26.43 5.22
C ASP A 259 -6.87 -27.37 6.42
N LYS A 260 -5.81 -27.78 7.15
CA LYS A 260 -5.97 -28.60 8.37
C LYS A 260 -6.78 -27.90 9.46
N ILE A 261 -6.53 -26.62 9.70
CA ILE A 261 -7.27 -25.84 10.68
C ILE A 261 -8.74 -25.69 10.26
N LEU A 262 -9.01 -25.48 8.98
CA LEU A 262 -10.38 -25.42 8.46
C LEU A 262 -11.13 -26.75 8.63
N GLU A 263 -10.47 -27.87 8.40
CA GLU A 263 -11.05 -29.21 8.64
C GLU A 263 -11.32 -29.44 10.13
N GLU A 264 -10.40 -29.03 11.01
CA GLU A 264 -10.56 -29.10 12.45
C GLU A 264 -11.76 -28.28 12.94
N MET A 265 -11.90 -27.01 12.48
CA MET A 265 -13.06 -26.18 12.80
C MET A 265 -14.37 -26.80 12.35
N LYS A 266 -14.42 -27.40 11.17
CA LYS A 266 -15.60 -28.12 10.66
C LYS A 266 -15.93 -29.34 11.50
N ALA A 267 -14.91 -30.11 11.93
CA ALA A 267 -15.11 -31.30 12.76
C ALA A 267 -15.70 -30.98 14.14
N ILE A 268 -15.38 -29.79 14.68
CA ILE A 268 -15.91 -29.30 15.97
C ILE A 268 -17.27 -28.60 15.80
N GLY A 269 -17.73 -28.38 14.55
CA GLY A 269 -18.98 -27.65 14.27
C GLY A 269 -18.88 -26.14 14.47
N LEU A 270 -17.67 -25.55 14.46
CA LEU A 270 -17.45 -24.12 14.55
C LEU A 270 -17.60 -23.47 13.19
N ASP A 271 -18.59 -22.59 13.03
CA ASP A 271 -18.75 -21.75 11.85
C ASP A 271 -17.83 -20.53 11.93
N MET A 272 -17.19 -20.21 10.81
CA MET A 272 -16.40 -18.99 10.68
C MET A 272 -17.30 -17.76 10.64
N ASP A 273 -16.83 -16.68 11.24
CA ASP A 273 -17.47 -15.37 11.12
C ASP A 273 -17.02 -14.63 9.82
N ILE A 274 -17.65 -13.51 9.52
CA ILE A 274 -17.35 -12.68 8.35
C ILE A 274 -15.87 -12.23 8.36
N VAL A 275 -15.32 -11.99 9.53
CA VAL A 275 -13.94 -11.52 9.69
C VAL A 275 -12.95 -12.63 9.32
N ALA A 276 -13.18 -13.86 9.78
CA ALA A 276 -12.36 -15.02 9.45
C ALA A 276 -12.37 -15.31 7.95
N TYR A 277 -13.55 -15.33 7.34
CA TYR A 277 -13.69 -15.49 5.89
C TYR A 277 -12.95 -14.40 5.10
N SER A 278 -13.16 -13.13 5.45
CA SER A 278 -12.50 -11.99 4.78
C SER A 278 -10.98 -12.05 4.90
N THR A 279 -10.48 -12.49 6.05
CA THR A 279 -9.05 -12.66 6.32
C THR A 279 -8.44 -13.77 5.47
N LEU A 280 -9.13 -14.90 5.34
CA LEU A 280 -8.70 -16.03 4.49
C LEU A 280 -8.67 -15.64 3.02
N ILE A 281 -9.74 -15.01 2.53
CA ILE A 281 -9.82 -14.52 1.15
C ILE A 281 -8.65 -13.57 0.87
N HIS A 282 -8.41 -12.60 1.77
CA HIS A 282 -7.29 -11.68 1.64
C HIS A 282 -5.93 -12.41 1.63
N GLY A 283 -5.75 -13.40 2.50
CA GLY A 283 -4.55 -14.23 2.57
C GLY A 283 -4.30 -14.99 1.27
N TYR A 284 -5.29 -15.72 0.76
CA TYR A 284 -5.19 -16.45 -0.53
C TYR A 284 -4.97 -15.51 -1.71
N CYS A 285 -5.66 -14.36 -1.74
CA CYS A 285 -5.47 -13.35 -2.76
C CYS A 285 -4.04 -12.79 -2.77
N LYS A 286 -3.45 -12.55 -1.60
CA LYS A 286 -2.07 -12.06 -1.47
C LYS A 286 -1.04 -13.08 -1.95
N LEU A 287 -1.30 -14.36 -1.74
CA LEU A 287 -0.47 -15.48 -2.21
C LEU A 287 -0.66 -15.78 -3.70
N GLY A 288 -1.69 -15.21 -4.31
CA GLY A 288 -2.02 -15.43 -5.71
C GLY A 288 -2.88 -16.68 -5.96
N GLU A 289 -3.37 -17.34 -4.93
CA GLU A 289 -4.26 -18.52 -4.99
C GLU A 289 -5.73 -18.08 -5.14
N ILE A 290 -6.05 -17.46 -6.30
CA ILE A 290 -7.38 -16.87 -6.52
C ILE A 290 -8.48 -17.92 -6.55
N ASP A 291 -8.23 -19.10 -7.13
CA ASP A 291 -9.23 -20.17 -7.23
C ASP A 291 -9.71 -20.62 -5.85
N ARG A 292 -8.79 -20.71 -4.88
CA ARG A 292 -9.14 -21.00 -3.48
C ARG A 292 -9.91 -19.85 -2.82
N ALA A 293 -9.51 -18.60 -3.08
CA ALA A 293 -10.26 -17.45 -2.60
C ALA A 293 -11.71 -17.45 -3.10
N LEU A 294 -11.92 -17.78 -4.38
CA LEU A 294 -13.27 -17.92 -4.99
C LEU A 294 -14.05 -19.10 -4.41
N GLN A 295 -13.39 -20.25 -4.12
CA GLN A 295 -14.05 -21.37 -3.43
C GLN A 295 -14.57 -20.97 -2.06
N ILE A 296 -13.76 -20.22 -1.28
CA ILE A 296 -14.18 -19.71 0.03
C ILE A 296 -15.39 -18.74 -0.12
N CYS A 297 -15.37 -17.87 -1.14
CA CYS A 297 -16.52 -17.01 -1.44
C CYS A 297 -17.79 -17.81 -1.73
N ASN A 298 -17.69 -18.83 -2.57
CA ASN A 298 -18.83 -19.69 -2.89
C ASN A 298 -19.38 -20.43 -1.65
N MET A 299 -18.48 -20.85 -0.74
CA MET A 299 -18.87 -21.43 0.54
C MET A 299 -19.63 -20.43 1.43
N MET A 300 -19.23 -19.15 1.46
CA MET A 300 -19.94 -18.10 2.19
C MET A 300 -21.33 -17.86 1.60
N CYS A 301 -21.40 -17.72 0.28
CA CYS A 301 -22.68 -17.51 -0.42
C CYS A 301 -23.68 -18.65 -0.14
N SER A 302 -23.21 -19.91 -0.07
CA SER A 302 -24.06 -21.05 0.26
C SER A 302 -24.61 -21.03 1.69
N LYS A 303 -23.94 -20.31 2.60
CA LYS A 303 -24.34 -20.13 4.01
C LYS A 303 -25.11 -18.83 4.27
N ILE A 304 -25.51 -18.08 3.22
CA ILE A 304 -26.19 -16.78 3.32
C ILE A 304 -25.38 -15.74 4.12
N VAL A 305 -24.08 -15.93 4.24
CA VAL A 305 -23.16 -14.96 4.87
C VAL A 305 -22.66 -14.01 3.79
N LEU A 306 -23.07 -12.75 3.85
CA LEU A 306 -22.65 -11.73 2.89
C LEU A 306 -21.24 -11.24 3.22
N LEU A 307 -20.35 -11.27 2.24
CA LEU A 307 -19.02 -10.67 2.34
C LEU A 307 -19.15 -9.16 2.60
N ASN A 308 -18.28 -8.63 3.43
CA ASN A 308 -18.14 -7.18 3.57
C ASN A 308 -17.35 -6.58 2.38
N SER A 309 -17.40 -5.26 2.22
CA SER A 309 -16.67 -4.54 1.16
C SER A 309 -15.15 -4.83 1.17
N PHE A 310 -14.58 -5.14 2.31
CA PHE A 310 -13.17 -5.50 2.45
C PHE A 310 -12.82 -6.84 1.76
N GLY A 311 -13.63 -7.87 1.95
CA GLY A 311 -13.46 -9.18 1.33
C GLY A 311 -13.57 -9.12 -0.20
N TYR A 312 -14.62 -8.45 -0.71
CA TYR A 312 -14.76 -8.21 -2.14
C TYR A 312 -13.63 -7.38 -2.72
N GLY A 313 -13.19 -6.33 -2.00
CA GLY A 313 -12.04 -5.52 -2.39
C GLY A 313 -10.75 -6.33 -2.55
N ALA A 314 -10.50 -7.27 -1.65
CA ALA A 314 -9.34 -8.14 -1.74
C ALA A 314 -9.35 -9.01 -3.02
N ILE A 315 -10.51 -9.59 -3.36
CA ILE A 315 -10.68 -10.41 -4.57
C ILE A 315 -10.50 -9.55 -5.83
N LEU A 316 -11.24 -8.44 -5.93
CA LEU A 316 -11.19 -7.55 -7.09
C LEU A 316 -9.76 -7.02 -7.32
N SER A 317 -9.07 -6.58 -6.24
CA SER A 317 -7.69 -6.13 -6.31
C SER A 317 -6.75 -7.23 -6.82
N SER A 318 -6.94 -8.47 -6.39
CA SER A 318 -6.10 -9.60 -6.78
C SER A 318 -6.33 -10.02 -8.23
N LEU A 319 -7.58 -10.09 -8.68
CA LEU A 319 -7.95 -10.33 -10.07
C LEU A 319 -7.35 -9.25 -10.98
N CYS A 320 -7.50 -7.98 -10.61
CA CYS A 320 -6.93 -6.86 -11.38
C CYS A 320 -5.39 -6.89 -11.42
N LYS A 321 -4.71 -7.33 -10.35
CA LYS A 321 -3.25 -7.51 -10.35
C LYS A 321 -2.79 -8.62 -11.29
N LYS A 322 -3.53 -9.70 -11.41
CA LYS A 322 -3.26 -10.80 -12.36
C LYS A 322 -3.70 -10.51 -13.80
N GLY A 323 -4.35 -9.39 -14.06
CA GLY A 323 -4.86 -9.02 -15.38
C GLY A 323 -6.24 -9.60 -15.72
N MET A 324 -6.89 -10.30 -14.79
CA MET A 324 -8.23 -10.89 -14.93
C MET A 324 -9.30 -9.83 -14.61
N VAL A 325 -9.32 -8.73 -15.37
CA VAL A 325 -10.19 -7.58 -15.06
C VAL A 325 -11.62 -7.81 -15.52
N VAL A 326 -11.83 -8.67 -16.51
CA VAL A 326 -13.18 -9.03 -17.00
C VAL A 326 -13.92 -9.82 -15.91
N GLU A 327 -13.26 -10.77 -15.28
CA GLU A 327 -13.82 -11.55 -14.17
C GLU A 327 -14.09 -10.65 -12.96
N ALA A 328 -13.20 -9.71 -12.69
CA ALA A 328 -13.42 -8.70 -11.64
C ALA A 328 -14.68 -7.87 -11.94
N ARG A 329 -14.89 -7.48 -13.20
CA ARG A 329 -16.10 -6.78 -13.63
C ARG A 329 -17.36 -7.63 -13.43
N CYS A 330 -17.34 -8.89 -13.82
CA CYS A 330 -18.47 -9.79 -13.62
C CYS A 330 -18.89 -9.89 -12.15
N ILE A 331 -17.92 -9.99 -11.24
CA ILE A 331 -18.19 -9.99 -9.79
C ILE A 331 -18.82 -8.64 -9.35
N LEU A 332 -18.27 -7.52 -9.79
CA LEU A 332 -18.83 -6.21 -9.47
C LEU A 332 -20.25 -6.04 -9.99
N ASP A 333 -20.54 -6.53 -11.21
CA ASP A 333 -21.85 -6.48 -11.83
C ASP A 333 -22.87 -7.35 -11.09
N THR A 334 -22.47 -8.55 -10.62
CA THR A 334 -23.33 -9.40 -9.79
C THR A 334 -23.68 -8.76 -8.45
N LEU A 335 -22.70 -8.08 -7.82
CA LEU A 335 -22.91 -7.33 -6.58
C LEU A 335 -23.91 -6.18 -6.77
N THR A 336 -23.75 -5.43 -7.85
CA THR A 336 -24.64 -4.30 -8.16
C THR A 336 -26.08 -4.77 -8.40
N ASN A 337 -26.25 -5.92 -9.05
CA ASN A 337 -27.59 -6.49 -9.35
C ASN A 337 -28.26 -7.12 -8.12
N SER A 338 -27.50 -7.48 -7.08
CA SER A 338 -28.03 -8.11 -5.85
C SER A 338 -28.51 -7.12 -4.78
N PHE A 339 -28.77 -5.85 -5.14
CA PHE A 339 -29.21 -4.78 -4.23
C PHE A 339 -28.31 -4.51 -3.04
N GLN A 340 -27.04 -4.93 -3.10
CA GLN A 340 -26.04 -4.54 -2.11
C GLN A 340 -25.55 -3.13 -2.41
N SER A 341 -25.38 -2.32 -1.38
CA SER A 341 -24.73 -1.00 -1.51
C SER A 341 -23.26 -1.18 -1.89
N VAL A 342 -22.97 -1.11 -3.19
CA VAL A 342 -21.60 -1.22 -3.70
C VAL A 342 -20.88 0.08 -3.46
N ASP A 343 -19.74 0.01 -2.74
CA ASP A 343 -18.92 1.16 -2.42
C ASP A 343 -18.15 1.65 -3.67
N VAL A 344 -17.97 2.97 -3.76
CA VAL A 344 -17.11 3.64 -4.77
C VAL A 344 -15.71 3.03 -4.85
N ILE A 345 -15.20 2.50 -3.75
CA ILE A 345 -13.88 1.89 -3.65
C ILE A 345 -13.77 0.66 -4.58
N LEU A 346 -14.79 -0.19 -4.63
CA LEU A 346 -14.82 -1.39 -5.47
C LEU A 346 -14.83 -1.02 -6.96
N TYR A 347 -15.60 0.01 -7.35
CA TYR A 347 -15.56 0.55 -8.71
C TYR A 347 -14.17 1.08 -9.08
N ASN A 348 -13.53 1.85 -8.19
CA ASN A 348 -12.20 2.40 -8.42
C ASN A 348 -11.13 1.32 -8.61
N MET A 349 -11.25 0.18 -7.91
CA MET A 349 -10.33 -0.96 -8.07
C MET A 349 -10.41 -1.55 -9.49
N VAL A 350 -11.62 -1.79 -9.99
CA VAL A 350 -11.82 -2.36 -11.34
C VAL A 350 -11.45 -1.34 -12.42
N LEU A 351 -11.81 -0.06 -12.24
CA LEU A 351 -11.38 1.05 -13.11
C LEU A 351 -9.86 1.10 -13.23
N HIS A 352 -9.15 1.03 -12.09
CA HIS A 352 -7.69 1.00 -12.08
C HIS A 352 -7.12 -0.24 -12.80
N GLY A 353 -7.79 -1.39 -12.67
CA GLY A 353 -7.45 -2.60 -13.40
C GLY A 353 -7.51 -2.41 -14.91
N TYR A 354 -8.60 -1.85 -15.45
CA TYR A 354 -8.74 -1.54 -16.88
C TYR A 354 -7.70 -0.53 -17.37
N VAL A 355 -7.47 0.53 -16.60
CA VAL A 355 -6.44 1.55 -16.92
C VAL A 355 -5.02 0.96 -16.91
N LYS A 356 -4.74 0.00 -16.05
CA LYS A 356 -3.45 -0.69 -16.02
C LYS A 356 -3.23 -1.55 -17.27
N LEU A 357 -4.28 -2.18 -17.79
CA LEU A 357 -4.26 -2.94 -19.05
C LEU A 357 -4.29 -2.05 -20.31
N GLY A 358 -4.45 -0.72 -20.16
CA GLY A 358 -4.55 0.21 -21.28
C GLY A 358 -5.96 0.25 -21.94
N ASN A 359 -6.94 -0.46 -21.39
CA ASN A 359 -8.30 -0.48 -21.93
C ASN A 359 -9.15 0.65 -21.33
N VAL A 360 -8.94 1.87 -21.85
CA VAL A 360 -9.64 3.07 -21.36
C VAL A 360 -11.11 3.09 -21.76
N SER A 361 -11.50 2.44 -22.88
CA SER A 361 -12.90 2.37 -23.32
C SER A 361 -13.75 1.60 -22.31
N ALA A 362 -13.29 0.41 -21.89
CA ALA A 362 -14.00 -0.36 -20.87
C ALA A 362 -14.01 0.36 -19.49
N ALA A 363 -12.99 1.15 -19.19
CA ALA A 363 -12.99 1.99 -17.98
C ALA A 363 -14.06 3.09 -18.06
N LEU A 364 -14.25 3.72 -19.23
CA LEU A 364 -15.32 4.71 -19.43
C LEU A 364 -16.72 4.10 -19.31
N GLU A 365 -16.95 2.95 -19.94
CA GLU A 365 -18.24 2.23 -19.80
C GLU A 365 -18.55 1.92 -18.33
N LEU A 366 -17.54 1.50 -17.56
CA LEU A 366 -17.71 1.24 -16.13
C LEU A 366 -17.98 2.53 -15.35
N TYR A 367 -17.35 3.63 -15.72
CA TYR A 367 -17.61 4.95 -15.13
C TYR A 367 -19.04 5.43 -15.43
N GLU A 368 -19.54 5.28 -16.67
CA GLU A 368 -20.92 5.59 -17.03
C GLU A 368 -21.90 4.73 -16.24
N LYS A 369 -21.63 3.43 -16.09
CA LYS A 369 -22.43 2.53 -15.26
C LYS A 369 -22.44 2.95 -13.79
N MET A 370 -21.32 3.44 -13.27
CA MET A 370 -21.24 3.99 -11.91
C MET A 370 -22.15 5.21 -11.74
N LEU A 371 -22.17 6.12 -12.72
CA LEU A 371 -23.03 7.31 -12.71
C LEU A 371 -24.52 6.94 -12.81
N THR A 372 -24.89 6.04 -13.73
CA THR A 372 -26.28 5.57 -13.88
C THR A 372 -26.77 4.82 -12.65
N GLY A 373 -25.87 4.17 -11.91
CA GLY A 373 -26.14 3.53 -10.62
C GLY A 373 -26.24 4.50 -9.44
N GLY A 374 -26.14 5.83 -9.66
CA GLY A 374 -26.24 6.84 -8.60
C GLY A 374 -25.03 6.92 -7.68
N ILE A 375 -23.91 6.27 -8.02
CA ILE A 375 -22.68 6.28 -7.20
C ILE A 375 -21.87 7.51 -7.58
N ILE A 376 -21.60 8.37 -6.60
CA ILE A 376 -20.88 9.64 -6.80
C ILE A 376 -19.38 9.38 -6.97
N PRO A 377 -18.78 9.76 -8.12
CA PRO A 377 -17.35 9.63 -8.35
C PRO A 377 -16.53 10.48 -7.38
N THR A 378 -15.41 9.94 -6.94
CA THR A 378 -14.47 10.67 -6.08
C THR A 378 -13.26 11.18 -6.88
N ILE A 379 -12.44 11.99 -6.27
CA ILE A 379 -11.18 12.46 -6.87
C ILE A 379 -10.27 11.29 -7.32
N ILE A 380 -10.36 10.13 -6.65
CA ILE A 380 -9.62 8.91 -7.01
C ILE A 380 -10.14 8.36 -8.34
N THR A 381 -11.47 8.35 -8.54
CA THR A 381 -12.10 7.92 -9.80
C THR A 381 -11.59 8.74 -10.97
N TYR A 382 -11.65 10.08 -10.84
CA TYR A 382 -11.19 10.99 -11.88
C TYR A 382 -9.68 10.87 -12.14
N ASN A 383 -8.86 10.80 -11.10
CA ASN A 383 -7.41 10.63 -11.26
C ASN A 383 -7.05 9.31 -11.95
N THR A 384 -7.83 8.25 -11.71
CA THR A 384 -7.64 6.96 -12.39
C THR A 384 -7.96 7.08 -13.88
N LEU A 385 -9.04 7.76 -14.26
CA LEU A 385 -9.38 7.99 -15.67
C LEU A 385 -8.36 8.90 -16.36
N ILE A 386 -7.94 9.99 -15.71
CA ILE A 386 -6.88 10.88 -16.20
C ILE A 386 -5.61 10.09 -16.47
N LEU A 387 -5.20 9.21 -15.55
CA LEU A 387 -4.04 8.33 -15.74
C LEU A 387 -4.22 7.43 -16.98
N GLY A 388 -5.41 6.90 -17.20
CA GLY A 388 -5.75 6.08 -18.37
C GLY A 388 -5.58 6.85 -19.66
N PHE A 389 -6.14 8.04 -19.77
CA PHE A 389 -6.00 8.92 -20.93
C PHE A 389 -4.56 9.36 -21.16
N CYS A 390 -3.84 9.69 -20.10
CA CYS A 390 -2.42 10.04 -20.17
C CYS A 390 -1.58 8.89 -20.76
N LYS A 391 -1.81 7.65 -20.31
CA LYS A 391 -1.11 6.46 -20.83
C LYS A 391 -1.41 6.16 -22.30
N THR A 392 -2.61 6.46 -22.75
CA THR A 392 -3.01 6.27 -24.17
C THR A 392 -2.71 7.47 -25.05
N GLY A 393 -2.07 8.52 -24.52
CA GLY A 393 -1.69 9.72 -25.27
C GLY A 393 -2.85 10.69 -25.57
N LYS A 394 -4.03 10.46 -25.01
CA LYS A 394 -5.22 11.31 -25.22
C LYS A 394 -5.25 12.46 -24.21
N LEU A 395 -4.30 13.40 -24.35
CA LEU A 395 -4.08 14.46 -23.36
C LEU A 395 -5.24 15.46 -23.27
N ASN A 396 -5.95 15.71 -24.37
CA ASN A 396 -7.10 16.63 -24.39
C ASN A 396 -8.26 16.10 -23.53
N GLU A 397 -8.55 14.80 -23.63
CA GLU A 397 -9.57 14.14 -22.82
C GLU A 397 -9.16 14.14 -21.33
N ALA A 398 -7.89 13.93 -21.04
CA ALA A 398 -7.38 14.04 -19.67
C ALA A 398 -7.58 15.45 -19.09
N LEU A 399 -7.36 16.51 -19.85
CA LEU A 399 -7.66 17.89 -19.44
C LEU A 399 -9.15 18.14 -19.26
N ASN A 400 -10.01 17.56 -20.09
CA ASN A 400 -11.46 17.67 -19.94
C ASN A 400 -11.91 17.03 -18.61
N PHE A 401 -11.38 15.87 -18.24
CA PHE A 401 -11.68 15.25 -16.93
C PHE A 401 -11.18 16.10 -15.75
N LYS A 402 -10.03 16.82 -15.91
CA LYS A 402 -9.61 17.80 -14.90
C LYS A 402 -10.64 18.92 -14.73
N LYS A 403 -11.19 19.44 -15.83
CA LYS A 403 -12.27 20.45 -15.78
C LYS A 403 -13.54 19.89 -15.13
N THR A 404 -13.87 18.62 -15.39
CA THR A 404 -15.02 17.95 -14.76
C THR A 404 -14.86 17.85 -13.24
N ILE A 405 -13.65 17.63 -12.73
CA ILE A 405 -13.37 17.68 -11.28
C ILE A 405 -13.80 19.04 -10.71
N GLU A 406 -13.40 20.12 -11.35
CA GLU A 406 -13.70 21.49 -10.91
C GLU A 406 -15.19 21.83 -11.01
N LEU A 407 -15.85 21.41 -12.10
CA LEU A 407 -17.29 21.60 -12.30
C LEU A 407 -18.14 20.86 -11.26
N ASN A 408 -17.65 19.72 -10.76
CA ASN A 408 -18.33 18.96 -9.71
C ASN A 408 -17.98 19.46 -8.28
N GLY A 409 -17.34 20.63 -8.16
CA GLY A 409 -16.99 21.22 -6.88
C GLY A 409 -15.84 20.51 -6.15
N LEU A 410 -15.14 19.58 -6.82
CA LEU A 410 -13.96 18.91 -6.27
C LEU A 410 -12.70 19.71 -6.59
N VAL A 411 -11.72 19.67 -5.68
CA VAL A 411 -10.44 20.37 -5.89
C VAL A 411 -9.43 19.38 -6.48
N PRO A 412 -8.81 19.68 -7.65
CA PRO A 412 -7.71 18.87 -8.17
C PRO A 412 -6.57 18.79 -7.17
N THR A 413 -5.99 17.61 -7.02
CA THR A 413 -4.91 17.35 -6.05
C THR A 413 -3.54 17.39 -6.70
N VAL A 414 -2.49 17.35 -5.88
CA VAL A 414 -1.09 17.18 -6.36
C VAL A 414 -0.96 15.98 -7.30
N VAL A 415 -1.73 14.89 -7.05
CA VAL A 415 -1.74 13.69 -7.90
C VAL A 415 -2.32 13.99 -9.28
N THR A 416 -3.41 14.77 -9.36
CA THR A 416 -4.01 15.20 -10.63
C THR A 416 -2.99 15.97 -11.49
N TYR A 417 -2.35 16.97 -10.88
CA TYR A 417 -1.35 17.78 -11.59
C TYR A 417 -0.11 16.98 -11.97
N SER A 418 0.44 16.15 -11.07
CA SER A 418 1.63 15.33 -11.37
C SER A 418 1.39 14.36 -12.52
N THR A 419 0.21 13.72 -12.58
CA THR A 419 -0.15 12.78 -13.64
C THR A 419 -0.24 13.48 -15.00
N LEU A 420 -0.90 14.64 -15.06
CA LEU A 420 -1.01 15.44 -16.28
C LEU A 420 0.35 15.99 -16.72
N MET A 421 1.10 16.59 -15.80
CA MET A 421 2.41 17.18 -16.09
C MET A 421 3.43 16.15 -16.58
N ASP A 422 3.49 14.94 -15.97
CA ASP A 422 4.39 13.88 -16.46
C ASP A 422 3.99 13.39 -17.85
N ALA A 423 2.69 13.31 -18.14
CA ALA A 423 2.19 12.94 -19.45
C ALA A 423 2.55 14.00 -20.54
N PHE A 424 2.36 15.30 -20.26
CA PHE A 424 2.79 16.37 -21.16
C PHE A 424 4.31 16.41 -21.32
N CYS A 425 5.06 16.22 -20.24
CA CYS A 425 6.51 16.07 -20.28
C CYS A 425 6.94 14.86 -21.12
N GLY A 426 6.20 13.75 -21.05
CA GLY A 426 6.39 12.54 -21.86
C GLY A 426 6.19 12.81 -23.34
N ALA A 427 5.13 13.53 -23.70
CA ALA A 427 4.79 13.95 -25.06
C ALA A 427 5.71 15.05 -25.64
N GLY A 428 6.58 15.66 -24.82
CA GLY A 428 7.47 16.75 -25.24
C GLY A 428 6.84 18.14 -25.18
N ASP A 429 5.58 18.24 -24.76
CA ASP A 429 4.88 19.53 -24.62
C ASP A 429 5.17 20.14 -23.23
N VAL A 430 6.36 20.71 -23.12
CA VAL A 430 6.80 21.33 -21.86
C VAL A 430 6.09 22.66 -21.61
N ALA A 431 5.54 23.30 -22.65
CA ALA A 431 4.80 24.55 -22.48
C ALA A 431 3.51 24.33 -21.70
N SER A 432 2.69 23.35 -22.10
CA SER A 432 1.48 22.96 -21.35
C SER A 432 1.79 22.42 -19.96
N MET A 433 2.90 21.70 -19.80
CA MET A 433 3.36 21.25 -18.47
C MET A 433 3.65 22.43 -17.54
N LEU A 434 4.35 23.48 -18.01
CA LEU A 434 4.65 24.68 -17.22
C LEU A 434 3.38 25.48 -16.89
N GLN A 435 2.43 25.58 -17.83
CA GLN A 435 1.13 26.20 -17.57
C GLN A 435 0.38 25.50 -16.44
N LEU A 436 0.40 24.16 -16.41
CA LEU A 436 -0.21 23.38 -15.31
C LEU A 436 0.51 23.60 -13.98
N PHE A 437 1.84 23.78 -14.01
CA PHE A 437 2.61 24.11 -12.81
C PHE A 437 2.21 25.49 -12.28
N ASP A 438 2.14 26.50 -13.14
CA ASP A 438 1.76 27.86 -12.75
C ASP A 438 0.30 27.90 -12.25
N GLU A 439 -0.60 27.16 -12.88
CA GLU A 439 -1.98 27.02 -12.43
C GLU A 439 -2.07 26.40 -11.05
N MET A 440 -1.30 25.32 -10.80
CA MET A 440 -1.24 24.64 -9.51
C MET A 440 -0.78 25.60 -8.39
N VAL A 441 0.27 26.36 -8.65
CA VAL A 441 0.81 27.35 -7.69
C VAL A 441 -0.20 28.49 -7.48
N GLY A 442 -0.84 28.96 -8.56
CA GLY A 442 -1.88 30.01 -8.50
C GLY A 442 -3.11 29.60 -7.68
N LYS A 443 -3.42 28.30 -7.63
CA LYS A 443 -4.47 27.73 -6.75
C LYS A 443 -4.00 27.42 -5.34
N ALA A 444 -2.84 27.88 -4.93
CA ALA A 444 -2.23 27.64 -3.62
C ALA A 444 -2.03 26.13 -3.29
N ILE A 445 -1.96 25.26 -4.30
CA ILE A 445 -1.61 23.86 -4.10
C ILE A 445 -0.09 23.74 -4.06
N MET A 446 0.47 23.38 -2.91
CA MET A 446 1.93 23.33 -2.71
C MET A 446 2.57 22.19 -3.53
N PRO A 447 3.53 22.49 -4.43
CA PRO A 447 4.27 21.49 -5.16
C PRO A 447 5.14 20.64 -4.22
N ASN A 448 5.15 19.33 -4.45
CA ASN A 448 6.02 18.39 -3.76
C ASN A 448 7.27 18.05 -4.59
N VAL A 449 8.18 17.25 -4.04
CA VAL A 449 9.42 16.80 -4.72
C VAL A 449 9.13 16.18 -6.09
N ILE A 450 8.02 15.43 -6.23
CA ILE A 450 7.64 14.77 -7.49
C ILE A 450 7.34 15.82 -8.58
N ILE A 451 6.56 16.85 -8.26
CA ILE A 451 6.23 17.94 -9.19
C ILE A 451 7.50 18.65 -9.66
N TYR A 452 8.36 19.02 -8.74
CA TYR A 452 9.63 19.68 -9.09
C TYR A 452 10.52 18.79 -9.96
N SER A 453 10.57 17.49 -9.69
CA SER A 453 11.33 16.52 -10.50
C SER A 453 10.77 16.42 -11.93
N ILE A 454 9.44 16.46 -12.10
CA ILE A 454 8.80 16.46 -13.43
C ILE A 454 9.13 17.76 -14.18
N VAL A 455 9.07 18.93 -13.53
CA VAL A 455 9.44 20.22 -14.14
C VAL A 455 10.90 20.22 -14.58
N MET A 456 11.81 19.77 -13.70
CA MET A 456 13.23 19.66 -14.05
C MET A 456 13.47 18.71 -15.23
N LYS A 457 12.79 17.55 -15.25
CA LYS A 457 12.84 16.58 -16.35
C LYS A 457 12.40 17.22 -17.67
N GLY A 458 11.31 18.00 -17.68
CA GLY A 458 10.83 18.72 -18.84
C GLY A 458 11.81 19.79 -19.33
N LEU A 459 12.36 20.60 -18.43
CA LEU A 459 13.36 21.62 -18.74
C LEU A 459 14.66 21.01 -19.30
N CYS A 460 15.10 19.87 -18.74
CA CYS A 460 16.26 19.12 -19.25
C CYS A 460 16.02 18.62 -20.68
N LYS A 461 14.84 18.08 -20.98
CA LYS A 461 14.47 17.64 -22.34
C LYS A 461 14.51 18.79 -23.37
N GLN A 462 14.12 19.99 -22.99
CA GLN A 462 14.23 21.21 -23.82
C GLN A 462 15.63 21.82 -23.84
N ARG A 463 16.62 21.18 -23.16
CA ARG A 463 17.98 21.74 -22.98
C ARG A 463 18.03 23.08 -22.23
N ARG A 464 16.96 23.43 -21.51
CA ARG A 464 16.91 24.63 -20.64
C ARG A 464 17.51 24.33 -19.27
N LEU A 465 18.79 23.92 -19.29
CA LEU A 465 19.49 23.40 -18.12
C LEU A 465 19.65 24.43 -17.00
N GLN A 466 19.77 25.71 -17.34
CA GLN A 466 19.86 26.76 -16.31
C GLN A 466 18.55 26.86 -15.52
N GLY A 467 17.40 26.80 -16.18
CA GLY A 467 16.10 26.77 -15.51
C GLY A 467 15.94 25.57 -14.58
N ALA A 468 16.50 24.41 -14.95
CA ALA A 468 16.47 23.25 -14.08
C ALA A 468 17.31 23.42 -12.79
N ILE A 469 18.45 24.13 -12.88
CA ILE A 469 19.26 24.52 -11.70
C ILE A 469 18.49 25.52 -10.82
N ASP A 470 17.80 26.49 -11.44
CA ASP A 470 17.07 27.50 -10.68
C ASP A 470 15.89 26.88 -9.92
N ILE A 471 15.25 25.84 -10.47
CA ILE A 471 14.26 25.02 -9.78
C ILE A 471 14.88 24.28 -8.57
N LEU A 472 16.09 23.74 -8.70
CA LEU A 472 16.79 23.10 -7.57
C LEU A 472 17.05 24.11 -6.43
N LYS A 473 17.49 25.33 -6.77
CA LYS A 473 17.69 26.40 -5.79
C LYS A 473 16.39 26.80 -5.10
N ASP A 474 15.28 26.91 -5.87
CA ASP A 474 13.96 27.22 -5.32
C ASP A 474 13.49 26.15 -4.31
N MET A 475 13.74 24.87 -4.61
CA MET A 475 13.48 23.76 -3.65
C MET A 475 14.27 23.95 -2.35
N HIS A 476 15.56 24.27 -2.45
CA HIS A 476 16.40 24.51 -1.26
C HIS A 476 15.91 25.73 -0.46
N MET A 477 15.54 26.83 -1.12
CA MET A 477 15.03 28.02 -0.47
C MET A 477 13.69 27.79 0.24
N LYS A 478 12.85 26.91 -0.31
CA LYS A 478 11.56 26.53 0.29
C LYS A 478 11.68 25.40 1.32
N GLY A 479 12.89 24.93 1.63
CA GLY A 479 13.11 23.84 2.59
C GLY A 479 12.56 22.48 2.15
N ILE A 480 12.33 22.28 0.83
CA ILE A 480 11.84 21.02 0.30
C ILE A 480 13.03 20.07 0.17
N GLY A 481 12.99 18.95 0.89
CA GLY A 481 14.04 17.94 0.85
C GLY A 481 14.23 17.38 -0.56
N VAL A 482 15.41 17.55 -1.14
CA VAL A 482 15.77 17.02 -2.46
C VAL A 482 16.15 15.55 -2.33
N ASP A 483 15.61 14.68 -3.17
CA ASP A 483 15.87 13.26 -3.16
C ASP A 483 16.88 12.82 -4.23
N VAL A 484 17.31 11.56 -4.16
CA VAL A 484 18.22 10.94 -5.13
C VAL A 484 17.65 10.97 -6.56
N ILE A 485 16.33 10.88 -6.71
CA ILE A 485 15.66 10.87 -8.02
C ILE A 485 15.81 12.24 -8.69
N THR A 486 15.62 13.30 -7.93
CA THR A 486 15.77 14.69 -8.40
C THR A 486 17.19 14.96 -8.89
N TYR A 487 18.21 14.59 -8.09
CA TYR A 487 19.62 14.71 -8.51
C TYR A 487 19.92 13.87 -9.75
N ASN A 488 19.42 12.64 -9.83
CA ASN A 488 19.59 11.78 -11.00
C ASN A 488 18.97 12.38 -12.26
N THR A 489 17.81 13.03 -12.15
CA THR A 489 17.16 13.72 -13.26
C THR A 489 18.03 14.86 -13.81
N LEU A 490 18.62 15.66 -12.94
CA LEU A 490 19.57 16.72 -13.34
C LEU A 490 20.83 16.15 -13.96
N ILE A 491 21.45 15.16 -13.31
CA ILE A 491 22.67 14.51 -13.81
C ILE A 491 22.40 13.92 -15.20
N GLN A 492 21.26 13.24 -15.38
CA GLN A 492 20.85 12.72 -16.69
C GLN A 492 20.73 13.84 -17.73
N GLY A 493 20.02 14.93 -17.40
CA GLY A 493 19.85 16.07 -18.32
C GLY A 493 21.19 16.69 -18.73
N PHE A 494 22.13 16.88 -17.79
CA PHE A 494 23.47 17.37 -18.12
C PHE A 494 24.28 16.36 -18.92
N CYS A 495 24.12 15.07 -18.68
CA CYS A 495 24.77 14.02 -19.46
C CYS A 495 24.25 13.96 -20.89
N GLU A 496 22.95 14.08 -21.10
CA GLU A 496 22.33 14.15 -22.44
C GLU A 496 22.74 15.39 -23.22
N ALA A 497 22.96 16.50 -22.52
CA ALA A 497 23.51 17.72 -23.09
C ALA A 497 25.05 17.69 -23.23
N GLN A 498 25.71 16.56 -22.95
CA GLN A 498 27.16 16.36 -23.02
C GLN A 498 27.98 17.31 -22.12
N ASN A 499 27.35 17.93 -21.12
CA ASN A 499 28.01 18.84 -20.18
C ASN A 499 28.59 18.08 -18.98
N ARG A 500 29.71 17.41 -19.19
CA ARG A 500 30.40 16.62 -18.18
C ARG A 500 30.71 17.41 -16.90
N LYS A 501 31.21 18.65 -17.07
CA LYS A 501 31.63 19.46 -15.90
C LYS A 501 30.48 19.67 -14.92
N MET A 502 29.30 20.01 -15.42
CA MET A 502 28.12 20.23 -14.59
C MET A 502 27.55 18.92 -14.03
N ALA A 503 27.54 17.84 -14.81
CA ALA A 503 27.09 16.53 -14.30
C ALA A 503 27.90 16.08 -13.06
N PHE A 504 29.22 16.22 -13.09
CA PHE A 504 30.06 15.90 -11.93
C PHE A 504 29.92 16.91 -10.79
N ARG A 505 29.67 18.19 -11.09
CA ARG A 505 29.40 19.20 -10.06
C ARG A 505 28.12 18.87 -9.28
N ILE A 506 27.04 18.54 -9.98
CA ILE A 506 25.77 18.13 -9.35
C ILE A 506 25.93 16.83 -8.57
N HIS A 507 26.71 15.87 -9.09
CA HIS A 507 27.04 14.66 -8.32
C HIS A 507 27.79 14.97 -7.02
N ASN A 508 28.77 15.90 -7.03
CA ASN A 508 29.47 16.31 -5.82
C ASN A 508 28.53 17.03 -4.83
N GLU A 509 27.63 17.86 -5.32
CA GLU A 509 26.60 18.51 -4.50
C GLU A 509 25.69 17.49 -3.82
N MET A 510 25.26 16.44 -4.55
CA MET A 510 24.52 15.31 -4.01
C MET A 510 25.25 14.63 -2.84
N LEU A 511 26.56 14.42 -2.97
CA LEU A 511 27.38 13.85 -1.89
C LEU A 511 27.51 14.78 -0.68
N GLN A 512 27.62 16.10 -0.90
CA GLN A 512 27.66 17.10 0.18
C GLN A 512 26.36 17.14 0.98
N GLN A 513 25.22 16.79 0.34
CA GLN A 513 23.92 16.65 1.01
C GLN A 513 23.72 15.28 1.69
N ASN A 514 24.80 14.49 1.86
CA ASN A 514 24.79 13.15 2.44
C ASN A 514 23.87 12.15 1.73
N LEU A 515 23.53 12.39 0.46
CA LEU A 515 22.74 11.47 -0.35
C LEU A 515 23.66 10.44 -1.02
N THR A 516 23.36 9.16 -0.85
CA THR A 516 24.13 8.07 -1.46
C THR A 516 23.76 7.89 -2.93
N PRO A 517 24.72 8.07 -3.88
CA PRO A 517 24.46 7.82 -5.28
C PRO A 517 24.11 6.37 -5.55
N THR A 518 23.17 6.14 -6.46
CA THR A 518 22.72 4.80 -6.86
C THR A 518 23.54 4.27 -8.04
N PRO A 519 23.48 2.97 -8.35
CA PRO A 519 24.07 2.45 -9.60
C PRO A 519 23.57 3.17 -10.86
N VAL A 520 22.35 3.73 -10.84
CA VAL A 520 21.79 4.52 -11.95
C VAL A 520 22.54 5.84 -12.13
N THR A 521 22.85 6.52 -11.02
CA THR A 521 23.67 7.76 -11.02
C THR A 521 25.02 7.53 -11.73
N TYR A 522 25.69 6.46 -11.35
CA TYR A 522 26.99 6.12 -11.93
C TYR A 522 26.92 5.70 -13.39
N ASN A 523 25.82 5.05 -13.82
CA ASN A 523 25.59 4.74 -15.24
C ASN A 523 25.52 6.00 -16.11
N PHE A 524 24.86 7.07 -15.62
CA PHE A 524 24.84 8.35 -16.34
C PHE A 524 26.23 8.97 -16.44
N LEU A 525 27.00 8.97 -15.34
CA LEU A 525 28.36 9.51 -15.33
C LEU A 525 29.32 8.73 -16.23
N ILE A 526 29.23 7.39 -16.23
CA ILE A 526 30.00 6.54 -17.15
C ILE A 526 29.63 6.84 -18.60
N ASN A 527 28.31 6.97 -18.89
CA ASN A 527 27.84 7.25 -20.22
C ASN A 527 28.37 8.59 -20.77
N VAL A 528 28.31 9.66 -19.96
CA VAL A 528 28.83 10.97 -20.39
C VAL A 528 30.35 10.96 -20.60
N LEU A 529 31.10 10.21 -19.78
CA LEU A 529 32.55 10.03 -19.98
C LEU A 529 32.83 9.31 -21.31
N CYS A 530 32.09 8.25 -21.61
CA CYS A 530 32.23 7.49 -22.84
C CYS A 530 31.90 8.33 -24.07
N HIS A 531 30.78 9.07 -24.05
CA HIS A 531 30.38 9.94 -25.16
C HIS A 531 31.37 11.08 -25.43
N ASN A 532 31.94 11.65 -24.39
CA ASN A 532 32.98 12.67 -24.49
C ASN A 532 34.38 12.09 -24.80
N GLY A 533 34.46 10.81 -25.08
CA GLY A 533 35.72 10.16 -25.45
C GLY A 533 36.69 9.92 -24.28
N HIS A 534 36.27 10.04 -23.04
CA HIS A 534 37.11 9.80 -21.86
C HIS A 534 36.99 8.37 -21.32
N THR A 535 37.12 7.37 -22.21
CA THR A 535 36.94 5.93 -21.89
C THR A 535 37.83 5.43 -20.77
N TYR A 536 39.07 5.91 -20.70
CA TYR A 536 40.00 5.58 -19.59
C TYR A 536 39.44 6.00 -18.23
N TRP A 537 38.89 7.21 -18.12
CA TRP A 537 38.29 7.68 -16.87
C TRP A 537 37.01 6.93 -16.52
N ALA A 538 36.22 6.54 -17.53
CA ALA A 538 35.03 5.72 -17.33
C ALA A 538 35.37 4.33 -16.76
N GLU A 539 36.43 3.69 -17.27
CA GLU A 539 36.93 2.41 -16.77
C GLU A 539 37.51 2.53 -15.35
N ARG A 540 38.28 3.60 -15.09
CA ARG A 540 38.83 3.88 -13.76
C ARG A 540 37.71 4.09 -12.73
N LEU A 541 36.65 4.82 -13.11
CA LEU A 541 35.46 5.00 -12.28
C LEU A 541 34.75 3.65 -12.00
N LEU A 542 34.60 2.81 -13.04
CA LEU A 542 34.03 1.46 -12.90
C LEU A 542 34.81 0.64 -11.88
N LYS A 543 36.14 0.57 -12.02
CA LYS A 543 37.05 -0.19 -11.12
C LYS A 543 36.95 0.33 -9.69
N ALA A 544 37.04 1.64 -9.49
CA ALA A 544 36.93 2.24 -8.15
C ALA A 544 35.56 1.98 -7.47
N LEU A 545 34.48 1.89 -8.23
CA LEU A 545 33.17 1.54 -7.70
C LEU A 545 33.07 0.06 -7.31
N LEU A 546 33.69 -0.82 -8.12
CA LEU A 546 33.78 -2.25 -7.80
C LEU A 546 34.60 -2.51 -6.54
N ASP A 547 35.71 -1.79 -6.36
CA ASP A 547 36.55 -1.85 -5.15
C ASP A 547 35.79 -1.41 -3.90
N LYS A 548 34.86 -0.47 -4.05
CA LYS A 548 33.93 -0.03 -2.99
C LYS A 548 32.72 -0.96 -2.79
N GLY A 549 32.64 -2.09 -3.51
CA GLY A 549 31.55 -3.05 -3.38
C GLY A 549 30.22 -2.63 -4.03
N VAL A 550 30.20 -1.59 -4.86
CA VAL A 550 29.00 -1.13 -5.56
C VAL A 550 28.66 -2.12 -6.66
N LYS A 551 27.49 -2.76 -6.59
CA LYS A 551 26.99 -3.68 -7.61
C LYS A 551 26.44 -2.88 -8.81
N LEU A 552 27.29 -2.64 -9.82
CA LEU A 552 26.87 -2.02 -11.06
C LEU A 552 26.12 -3.01 -11.96
N ARG A 553 25.21 -2.51 -12.78
CA ARG A 553 24.48 -3.33 -13.76
C ARG A 553 25.35 -3.56 -15.02
N LYS A 554 25.07 -4.62 -15.74
CA LYS A 554 25.66 -5.00 -17.04
C LYS A 554 25.75 -3.82 -18.03
N PHE A 555 24.80 -2.89 -18.00
CA PHE A 555 24.75 -1.71 -18.84
C PHE A 555 26.02 -0.83 -18.77
N ALA A 556 26.60 -0.67 -17.58
CA ALA A 556 27.84 0.12 -17.40
C ALA A 556 29.01 -0.49 -18.18
N TYR A 557 29.19 -1.80 -18.10
CA TYR A 557 30.23 -2.54 -18.83
C TYR A 557 30.03 -2.42 -20.33
N ASN A 558 28.82 -2.69 -20.81
CA ASN A 558 28.51 -2.59 -22.24
C ASN A 558 28.74 -1.21 -22.82
N THR A 559 28.46 -0.15 -22.04
CA THR A 559 28.68 1.23 -22.48
C THR A 559 30.17 1.51 -22.68
N ILE A 560 31.03 1.08 -21.76
CA ILE A 560 32.47 1.28 -21.86
C ILE A 560 33.08 0.44 -22.98
N ILE A 561 32.68 -0.84 -23.08
CA ILE A 561 33.12 -1.77 -24.14
C ILE A 561 32.80 -1.17 -25.51
N LYS A 562 31.55 -0.73 -25.71
CA LYS A 562 31.12 -0.05 -26.95
C LYS A 562 31.95 1.19 -27.26
N ALA A 563 32.30 1.98 -26.26
CA ALA A 563 33.10 3.18 -26.41
C ALA A 563 34.57 2.83 -26.79
N TYR A 564 35.17 1.78 -26.25
CA TYR A 564 36.49 1.30 -26.63
C TYR A 564 36.50 0.79 -28.09
N CYS A 565 35.49 0.03 -28.51
CA CYS A 565 35.33 -0.40 -29.90
C CYS A 565 35.27 0.80 -30.85
N VAL A 566 34.54 1.85 -30.50
CA VAL A 566 34.46 3.07 -31.31
C VAL A 566 35.78 3.81 -31.39
N LYS A 567 36.60 3.76 -30.33
CA LYS A 567 37.92 4.40 -30.29
C LYS A 567 39.03 3.60 -30.99
N GLY A 568 38.75 2.40 -31.46
CA GLY A 568 39.74 1.55 -32.07
C GLY A 568 40.73 0.93 -31.08
N LYS A 569 40.25 0.63 -29.86
CA LYS A 569 41.02 -0.03 -28.79
C LYS A 569 40.38 -1.39 -28.44
N PRO A 570 40.47 -2.39 -29.33
CA PRO A 570 39.79 -3.66 -29.18
C PRO A 570 40.32 -4.50 -28.00
N GLN A 571 41.57 -4.39 -27.65
CA GLN A 571 42.17 -5.20 -26.56
C GLN A 571 41.56 -4.80 -25.20
N GLU A 572 41.40 -3.52 -24.93
CA GLU A 572 40.74 -3.00 -23.73
C GLU A 572 39.26 -3.40 -23.69
N ALA A 573 38.59 -3.45 -24.84
CA ALA A 573 37.21 -3.96 -24.92
C ALA A 573 37.13 -5.45 -24.57
N ILE A 574 38.07 -6.28 -25.04
CA ILE A 574 38.16 -7.71 -24.74
C ILE A 574 38.37 -7.93 -23.24
N THR A 575 39.36 -7.27 -22.65
CA THR A 575 39.67 -7.41 -21.20
C THR A 575 38.49 -7.01 -20.31
N LEU A 576 37.77 -5.95 -20.68
CA LEU A 576 36.61 -5.51 -19.92
C LEU A 576 35.41 -6.45 -20.10
N PHE A 577 35.25 -7.04 -21.28
CA PHE A 577 34.23 -8.06 -21.54
C PHE A 577 34.50 -9.33 -20.71
N GLU A 578 35.77 -9.79 -20.64
CA GLU A 578 36.17 -10.91 -19.79
C GLU A 578 35.89 -10.63 -18.31
N MET A 579 36.21 -9.41 -17.85
CA MET A 579 35.88 -9.00 -16.49
C MET A 579 34.37 -9.05 -16.22
N MET A 580 33.51 -8.68 -17.18
CA MET A 580 32.07 -8.77 -17.07
C MET A 580 31.62 -10.24 -16.93
N VAL A 581 32.17 -11.14 -17.73
CA VAL A 581 31.90 -12.59 -17.65
C VAL A 581 32.35 -13.19 -16.32
N THR A 582 33.57 -12.87 -15.86
CA THR A 582 34.12 -13.38 -14.57
C THR A 582 33.30 -12.89 -13.36
N LYS A 583 32.62 -11.76 -13.47
CA LYS A 583 31.69 -11.25 -12.43
C LYS A 583 30.32 -11.95 -12.45
N GLY A 584 30.11 -12.95 -13.31
CA GLY A 584 28.90 -13.76 -13.35
C GLY A 584 27.71 -13.14 -14.10
N PHE A 585 27.94 -12.15 -14.95
CA PHE A 585 26.86 -11.61 -15.79
C PHE A 585 26.56 -12.57 -16.96
N GLU A 586 25.28 -12.93 -17.12
CA GLU A 586 24.81 -13.65 -18.31
C GLU A 586 24.93 -12.76 -19.56
N VAL A 587 25.63 -13.25 -20.56
CA VAL A 587 25.85 -12.53 -21.81
C VAL A 587 24.86 -13.04 -22.86
N SER A 588 24.10 -12.11 -23.46
CA SER A 588 23.12 -12.39 -24.50
C SER A 588 23.73 -12.27 -25.90
N ILE A 589 22.99 -12.78 -26.88
CA ILE A 589 23.35 -12.62 -28.32
C ILE A 589 23.51 -11.13 -28.69
N GLU A 590 22.67 -10.24 -28.14
CA GLU A 590 22.70 -8.80 -28.39
C GLU A 590 24.02 -8.14 -27.93
N ASP A 591 24.59 -8.62 -26.80
CA ASP A 591 25.85 -8.09 -26.29
C ASP A 591 27.00 -8.42 -27.22
N TYR A 592 27.08 -9.68 -27.68
CA TYR A 592 28.09 -10.11 -28.63
C TYR A 592 27.92 -9.38 -29.97
N SER A 593 26.70 -9.34 -30.52
CA SER A 593 26.39 -8.69 -31.79
C SER A 593 26.73 -7.20 -31.77
N ALA A 594 26.44 -6.51 -30.66
CA ALA A 594 26.75 -5.09 -30.53
C ALA A 594 28.26 -4.78 -30.54
N VAL A 595 29.08 -5.68 -30.00
CA VAL A 595 30.54 -5.53 -30.01
C VAL A 595 31.11 -5.91 -31.37
N ILE A 596 30.72 -7.08 -31.88
CA ILE A 596 31.19 -7.61 -33.17
C ILE A 596 30.85 -6.63 -34.29
N ASN A 597 29.62 -6.15 -34.41
CA ASN A 597 29.20 -5.19 -35.44
C ASN A 597 30.06 -3.91 -35.43
N ARG A 598 30.45 -3.41 -34.22
CA ARG A 598 31.33 -2.23 -34.12
C ARG A 598 32.77 -2.52 -34.51
N LEU A 599 33.29 -3.68 -34.18
CA LEU A 599 34.65 -4.11 -34.57
C LEU A 599 34.70 -4.32 -36.07
N CYS A 600 33.72 -4.97 -36.68
CA CYS A 600 33.62 -5.17 -38.12
C CYS A 600 33.54 -3.82 -38.88
N LYS A 601 32.76 -2.88 -38.43
CA LYS A 601 32.66 -1.52 -39.00
C LYS A 601 33.96 -0.72 -38.92
N ARG A 602 34.88 -1.08 -38.05
CA ARG A 602 36.20 -0.49 -37.88
C ARG A 602 37.31 -1.34 -38.47
N HIS A 603 36.97 -2.41 -39.18
CA HIS A 603 37.91 -3.35 -39.84
C HIS A 603 38.81 -4.14 -38.89
N PHE A 604 38.45 -4.25 -37.60
CA PHE A 604 39.10 -5.11 -36.63
C PHE A 604 38.53 -6.55 -36.71
N THR A 605 38.70 -7.19 -37.86
CA THR A 605 38.09 -8.50 -38.19
C THR A 605 38.63 -9.64 -37.35
N ASN A 606 39.95 -9.62 -36.99
CA ASN A 606 40.57 -10.64 -36.16
C ASN A 606 40.02 -10.63 -34.75
N GLU A 607 39.88 -9.48 -34.17
CA GLU A 607 39.31 -9.28 -32.83
C GLU A 607 37.82 -9.61 -32.81
N ALA A 608 37.09 -9.28 -33.87
CA ALA A 608 35.70 -9.65 -34.02
C ALA A 608 35.54 -11.20 -34.06
N MET A 609 36.49 -11.94 -34.71
CA MET A 609 36.53 -13.41 -34.67
C MET A 609 36.74 -13.96 -33.27
N ILE A 610 37.55 -13.32 -32.42
CA ILE A 610 37.72 -13.74 -31.02
C ILE A 610 36.37 -13.70 -30.28
N PHE A 611 35.59 -12.65 -30.47
CA PHE A 611 34.25 -12.55 -29.85
C PHE A 611 33.27 -13.55 -30.41
N LEU A 612 33.30 -13.83 -31.74
CA LEU A 612 32.48 -14.85 -32.35
C LEU A 612 32.81 -16.25 -31.78
N ASN A 613 34.11 -16.58 -31.66
CA ASN A 613 34.51 -17.83 -31.08
C ASN A 613 34.09 -17.98 -29.62
N LYS A 614 34.20 -16.90 -28.80
CA LYS A 614 33.71 -16.89 -27.43
C LYS A 614 32.19 -17.07 -27.36
N MET A 615 31.43 -16.45 -28.27
CA MET A 615 29.99 -16.62 -28.40
C MET A 615 29.60 -18.06 -28.69
N LEU A 616 30.30 -18.68 -29.63
CA LEU A 616 30.11 -20.08 -30.00
C LEU A 616 30.50 -21.07 -28.90
N LEU A 617 31.56 -20.76 -28.13
CA LEU A 617 31.98 -21.57 -26.97
C LEU A 617 30.96 -21.44 -25.82
N ALA A 618 30.29 -20.33 -25.70
CA ALA A 618 29.19 -20.10 -24.73
C ALA A 618 27.86 -20.80 -25.18
N GLY A 619 27.85 -21.51 -26.33
CA GLY A 619 26.66 -22.19 -26.84
C GLY A 619 25.62 -21.23 -27.49
N ILE A 620 25.98 -19.96 -27.73
CA ILE A 620 25.10 -18.97 -28.33
C ILE A 620 25.31 -18.98 -29.86
N SER A 621 24.24 -19.22 -30.62
CA SER A 621 24.30 -19.21 -32.11
C SER A 621 24.19 -17.79 -32.65
N PRO A 622 25.04 -17.38 -33.62
CA PRO A 622 24.93 -16.08 -34.27
C PRO A 622 23.66 -16.00 -35.13
N ASP A 623 23.08 -14.80 -35.20
CA ASP A 623 21.98 -14.53 -36.12
C ASP A 623 22.44 -14.22 -37.54
N LEU A 624 21.50 -14.22 -38.50
CA LEU A 624 21.79 -13.96 -39.90
C LEU A 624 22.36 -12.57 -40.14
N GLU A 625 21.97 -11.59 -39.37
CA GLU A 625 22.43 -10.21 -39.49
C GLU A 625 23.90 -10.07 -39.09
N LEU A 626 24.31 -10.77 -38.03
CA LEU A 626 25.69 -10.80 -37.56
C LEU A 626 26.59 -11.48 -38.59
N VAL A 627 26.15 -12.60 -39.14
CA VAL A 627 26.89 -13.32 -40.19
C VAL A 627 27.06 -12.44 -41.45
N ALA A 628 26.00 -11.73 -41.88
CA ALA A 628 26.07 -10.82 -43.02
C ALA A 628 27.05 -9.67 -42.77
N THR A 629 27.09 -9.14 -41.53
CA THR A 629 28.06 -8.10 -41.14
C THR A 629 29.52 -8.58 -41.22
N PHE A 630 29.79 -9.81 -40.79
CA PHE A 630 31.11 -10.42 -40.96
C PHE A 630 31.49 -10.62 -42.42
N CYS A 631 30.56 -11.15 -43.21
CA CYS A 631 30.79 -11.34 -44.65
C CYS A 631 31.14 -10.06 -45.36
N SER A 632 30.40 -8.97 -45.08
CA SER A 632 30.68 -7.65 -45.66
C SER A 632 32.01 -7.06 -45.18
N ALA A 633 32.41 -7.27 -43.91
CA ALA A 633 33.69 -6.81 -43.38
C ALA A 633 34.90 -7.52 -43.97
N TYR A 634 34.81 -8.83 -44.18
CA TYR A 634 35.86 -9.59 -44.83
C TYR A 634 35.94 -9.35 -46.33
N HIS A 635 34.81 -9.17 -47.04
CA HIS A 635 34.78 -8.82 -48.47
C HIS A 635 35.46 -7.47 -48.70
N TYR A 636 35.25 -6.50 -47.81
CA TYR A 636 35.92 -5.20 -47.92
C TYR A 636 37.44 -5.28 -47.76
N LYS A 637 37.93 -6.24 -46.93
CA LYS A 637 39.37 -6.49 -46.73
C LYS A 637 40.01 -7.37 -47.79
N ASN A 638 39.22 -7.90 -48.71
CA ASN A 638 39.68 -8.86 -49.77
C ASN A 638 40.28 -10.16 -49.23
N ASP A 639 39.91 -10.55 -48.02
CA ASP A 639 40.41 -11.75 -47.33
C ASP A 639 39.45 -12.93 -47.53
N ILE A 640 39.51 -13.47 -48.77
CA ILE A 640 38.64 -14.54 -49.23
C ILE A 640 38.88 -15.85 -48.45
N THR A 641 40.09 -16.08 -47.97
CA THR A 641 40.45 -17.31 -47.26
C THR A 641 39.79 -17.38 -45.87
N GLN A 642 39.79 -16.28 -45.14
CA GLN A 642 39.10 -16.22 -43.83
C GLN A 642 37.60 -16.16 -43.98
N LEU A 643 37.08 -15.54 -45.03
CA LEU A 643 35.65 -15.59 -45.36
C LEU A 643 35.16 -17.02 -45.57
N PHE A 644 35.93 -17.82 -46.34
CA PHE A 644 35.60 -19.24 -46.60
C PHE A 644 35.71 -20.06 -45.30
N ALA A 645 36.73 -19.82 -44.47
CA ALA A 645 36.88 -20.49 -43.19
C ALA A 645 35.71 -20.21 -42.24
N LEU A 646 35.21 -18.93 -42.19
CA LEU A 646 34.05 -18.52 -41.45
C LEU A 646 32.79 -19.25 -41.93
N GLN A 647 32.57 -19.30 -43.24
CA GLN A 647 31.43 -19.99 -43.82
C GLN A 647 31.46 -21.50 -43.53
N CYS A 648 32.63 -22.13 -43.64
CA CYS A 648 32.81 -23.56 -43.27
C CYS A 648 32.56 -23.81 -41.80
N MET A 649 32.97 -22.92 -40.91
CA MET A 649 32.76 -23.04 -39.47
C MET A 649 31.26 -22.95 -39.10
N ILE A 650 30.54 -21.99 -39.67
CA ILE A 650 29.10 -21.80 -39.50
C ILE A 650 28.31 -22.98 -40.06
N PHE A 651 28.72 -23.46 -41.23
CA PHE A 651 28.11 -24.61 -41.89
C PHE A 651 28.34 -25.95 -41.12
N LYS A 652 29.56 -26.22 -40.64
CA LYS A 652 29.87 -27.40 -39.81
C LYS A 652 29.04 -27.49 -38.53
N ARG A 653 28.56 -26.37 -38.04
CA ARG A 653 27.73 -26.30 -36.82
C ARG A 653 26.21 -26.25 -37.12
N GLY A 654 25.78 -26.41 -38.36
CA GLY A 654 24.37 -26.48 -38.76
C GLY A 654 23.60 -25.18 -38.62
N LEU A 655 24.29 -24.03 -38.51
CA LEU A 655 23.68 -22.72 -38.25
C LEU A 655 23.12 -22.05 -39.52
N LEU A 656 23.35 -22.60 -40.69
CA LEU A 656 22.79 -22.18 -42.00
C LEU A 656 22.35 -23.37 -42.80
N SER A 657 21.11 -23.40 -43.28
CA SER A 657 20.64 -24.38 -44.25
C SER A 657 21.07 -24.00 -45.68
N ILE A 658 21.33 -25.00 -46.50
CA ILE A 658 21.88 -24.90 -47.90
C ILE A 658 21.05 -23.98 -48.82
N ASN A 659 19.80 -23.68 -48.48
CA ASN A 659 18.88 -22.91 -49.34
C ASN A 659 19.08 -21.38 -49.32
N THR A 660 19.94 -20.82 -48.49
CA THR A 660 20.18 -19.37 -48.40
C THR A 660 21.35 -18.89 -49.29
N HIS A 661 22.11 -19.80 -49.91
CA HIS A 661 23.30 -19.46 -50.70
C HIS A 661 23.02 -18.75 -52.04
N LYS A 662 21.77 -18.73 -52.53
CA LYS A 662 21.47 -18.10 -53.83
C LYS A 662 21.10 -16.61 -53.79
N ARG A 663 20.95 -16.00 -52.58
CA ARG A 663 20.57 -14.57 -52.45
C ARG A 663 21.68 -13.63 -51.95
N SER A 664 22.83 -14.15 -51.51
CA SER A 664 23.92 -13.33 -50.98
C SER A 664 25.14 -13.15 -51.92
N ILE A 665 25.03 -13.66 -53.13
CA ILE A 665 26.06 -13.47 -54.19
C ILE A 665 25.39 -12.77 -55.39
N LYS A 666 24.81 -11.62 -55.17
CA LYS A 666 24.53 -10.59 -56.22
C LYS A 666 24.90 -9.23 -55.70
#